data_ca0a9d3e98d8f4ca1ec7e912f401d0ad
#
_entry.id   ca0a9d3e98d8f4ca1ec7e912f401d0ad
#
_cell.length_a   1.000
_cell.length_b   1.000
_cell.length_c   1.000
_cell.angle_alpha   90.00
_cell.angle_beta   90.00
_cell.angle_gamma   90.00
#
_symmetry.space_group_name_H-M   'P 1'
#
loop_
_entity.id
_entity.type
_entity.pdbx_description
1 polymer ?
#
loop_
_entity_poly.entity_id
_entity_poly.type
_entity_poly.pdbx_seq_one_letter_code
_entity_poly.pdbx_strand_id
1 'polypeptide(L)'
;MFSNSYLVYISETNLIHMTNEILAKSPSQGGILLTDHTKMVLNLGYSLAKNYPSYNDETLKELMVALILHDIGKCSKHYQDYMKKDVELDSEDLESPIKFNGPYHNSISWAFAIVCLNGVRPSIFKPYKHFPLLSSVLYHHTVKDDETLRAGDIITSIGEGDITVMKEFYMEMCKYVKDIFGIDILSSHDYTLVDEPSEIGYPLSDEKLFIDKKNCKTPGEYFNFTAISFIDRSILNYADRVVSSREYDNERILVNDVDYISSIHNDRLTRIPFKEDFSKYTDKKRLDIQIDTINKCFDNKEINTNVICASAGFGKTLMGLITYMKYQKKTLWVLPTLSLCESTYKSVIDELETLNASDQVSVGLFYSNEFKKGDVNSDIIIIGIDALLGRLSKNNLTPLLLDALNANVIFDEFHEFLMNEPLFAGFINLLKTRKDYTLANTFLLSATPLDFKNLWGNSHIKYWEDMPIYGGDIEVEIHYKEETTLDDMSFSFPENSITILPTVDAAQYAYINTPIETKLIHARYLPEDKKNHLDTVFNIYGKKSTVKYKTPIIGTNIIGTGFNISTRTINDYIITPMRTIQTIGRGSRFGEYSRVIYNVISSNMKADTGIRKLIESCACMSMRTQWVELLKDYDGKVITKNELYTIYNDFMKKYTKEWNMYISDCFKNSTDNLTKIRYVSGNYKKSDDDKLNRGYTYRGESTNFYATVPLDDGTYMDPIVCDINIRFKDDTDPKDRYYFMLSGLFNFPSKNELKYRWKIKKNYEATFDNCLGLARSKDCPLLLSNFNYKKDIGLYRRDL
;
A
#
# COMPACT_ATOMS: atom_id res chain seq x y z
N MET A 1 -6.71 -65.07 -26.91
CA MET A 1 -6.14 -64.95 -28.25
C MET A 1 -5.95 -63.48 -28.53
N PHE A 2 -4.69 -63.18 -28.71
CA PHE A 2 -4.12 -61.94 -29.24
C PHE A 2 -4.48 -60.56 -28.59
N SER A 3 -3.67 -60.21 -27.62
CA SER A 3 -3.35 -58.84 -27.26
C SER A 3 -2.35 -58.27 -28.27
N ASN A 4 -2.65 -57.13 -28.84
CA ASN A 4 -1.64 -56.32 -29.54
C ASN A 4 -1.45 -55.01 -28.74
N SER A 5 -0.44 -55.01 -27.87
CA SER A 5 0.19 -53.85 -27.33
C SER A 5 1.13 -53.24 -28.36
N TYR A 6 0.74 -52.13 -28.98
CA TYR A 6 1.67 -51.27 -29.70
C TYR A 6 2.36 -50.34 -28.67
N LEU A 7 3.53 -50.77 -28.21
CA LEU A 7 4.52 -49.89 -27.62
C LEU A 7 5.14 -49.07 -28.80
N VAL A 8 4.74 -47.84 -28.96
CA VAL A 8 5.46 -46.91 -29.82
C VAL A 8 6.72 -46.48 -29.08
N TYR A 9 7.85 -47.10 -29.41
CA TYR A 9 9.18 -46.60 -29.09
C TYR A 9 9.41 -45.31 -29.92
N ILE A 10 9.12 -44.16 -29.35
CA ILE A 10 9.63 -42.90 -29.86
C ILE A 10 11.10 -42.85 -29.41
N SER A 11 12.04 -42.83 -30.33
CA SER A 11 13.47 -42.79 -30.02
C SER A 11 13.79 -41.47 -29.28
N GLU A 12 14.64 -41.52 -28.25
CA GLU A 12 15.08 -40.36 -27.45
C GLU A 12 15.57 -39.17 -28.31
N THR A 13 16.04 -39.43 -29.51
CA THR A 13 16.51 -38.43 -30.48
C THR A 13 15.37 -37.60 -31.11
N ASN A 14 14.15 -38.12 -31.23
CA ASN A 14 13.01 -37.33 -31.74
C ASN A 14 12.35 -36.48 -30.64
N LEU A 15 12.42 -36.89 -29.38
CA LEU A 15 11.92 -36.13 -28.25
C LEU A 15 12.67 -34.80 -28.06
N ILE A 16 14.00 -34.82 -28.16
CA ILE A 16 14.86 -33.62 -28.00
C ILE A 16 14.59 -32.60 -29.15
N HIS A 17 14.10 -33.02 -30.30
CA HIS A 17 13.81 -32.12 -31.39
C HIS A 17 12.49 -31.33 -31.23
N MET A 18 11.48 -31.86 -30.53
CA MET A 18 10.17 -31.19 -30.43
C MET A 18 10.18 -30.00 -29.45
N THR A 19 10.94 -30.11 -28.33
CA THR A 19 11.03 -29.00 -27.32
C THR A 19 11.94 -27.87 -27.81
N ASN A 20 12.86 -28.11 -28.71
CA ASN A 20 13.82 -27.14 -29.26
C ASN A 20 13.21 -26.16 -30.30
N GLU A 21 11.92 -26.26 -30.61
CA GLU A 21 11.24 -25.36 -31.55
C GLU A 21 10.17 -24.47 -30.89
N ILE A 22 9.94 -24.62 -29.57
CA ILE A 22 8.88 -23.88 -28.85
C ILE A 22 9.41 -22.51 -28.46
N LEU A 23 8.69 -21.45 -28.87
CA LEU A 23 9.06 -20.08 -28.64
C LEU A 23 8.45 -19.53 -27.32
N ALA A 24 9.26 -18.85 -26.53
CA ALA A 24 8.80 -17.98 -25.42
C ALA A 24 8.46 -16.58 -25.90
N LYS A 25 9.17 -16.10 -26.92
CA LYS A 25 9.00 -14.80 -27.57
C LYS A 25 8.83 -14.95 -29.05
N SER A 26 8.00 -14.08 -29.66
CA SER A 26 7.84 -14.07 -31.13
C SER A 26 9.18 -13.76 -31.84
N PRO A 27 9.33 -14.15 -33.11
CA PRO A 27 10.53 -13.84 -33.89
C PRO A 27 10.83 -12.32 -33.94
N SER A 28 9.81 -11.46 -34.02
CA SER A 28 9.96 -10.00 -33.94
C SER A 28 10.55 -9.52 -32.60
N GLN A 29 10.39 -10.31 -31.56
CA GLN A 29 10.94 -10.06 -30.19
C GLN A 29 12.20 -10.89 -29.92
N GLY A 30 12.90 -11.39 -30.94
CA GLY A 30 14.16 -12.11 -30.82
C GLY A 30 14.07 -13.64 -30.91
N GLY A 31 12.89 -14.22 -31.01
CA GLY A 31 12.70 -15.67 -31.25
C GLY A 31 13.30 -16.57 -30.15
N ILE A 32 13.13 -16.24 -28.88
CA ILE A 32 13.75 -16.96 -27.77
C ILE A 32 12.99 -18.23 -27.47
N LEU A 33 13.73 -19.33 -27.27
CA LEU A 33 13.17 -20.63 -26.93
C LEU A 33 12.59 -20.66 -25.52
N LEU A 34 11.48 -21.35 -25.35
CA LEU A 34 10.81 -21.49 -24.06
C LEU A 34 11.71 -22.18 -23.01
N THR A 35 12.50 -23.17 -23.45
CA THR A 35 13.47 -23.87 -22.61
C THR A 35 14.54 -22.92 -22.06
N ASP A 36 15.10 -22.05 -22.91
CA ASP A 36 16.13 -21.09 -22.47
C ASP A 36 15.55 -20.02 -21.56
N HIS A 37 14.40 -19.45 -21.89
CA HIS A 37 13.68 -18.51 -21.04
C HIS A 37 13.40 -19.12 -19.67
N THR A 38 12.82 -20.32 -19.61
CA THR A 38 12.46 -20.97 -18.36
C THR A 38 13.70 -21.29 -17.50
N LYS A 39 14.81 -21.77 -18.11
CA LYS A 39 16.08 -21.98 -17.40
C LYS A 39 16.63 -20.70 -16.77
N MET A 40 16.58 -19.58 -17.48
CA MET A 40 16.98 -18.28 -16.93
C MET A 40 16.08 -17.83 -15.77
N VAL A 41 14.75 -18.00 -15.90
CA VAL A 41 13.79 -17.70 -14.83
C VAL A 41 14.04 -18.59 -13.61
N LEU A 42 14.34 -19.88 -13.79
CA LEU A 42 14.69 -20.83 -12.72
C LEU A 42 15.97 -20.41 -11.99
N ASN A 43 17.01 -20.03 -12.72
CA ASN A 43 18.28 -19.58 -12.15
C ASN A 43 18.09 -18.34 -11.26
N LEU A 44 17.40 -17.33 -11.76
CA LEU A 44 17.15 -16.11 -11.02
C LEU A 44 16.20 -16.35 -9.83
N GLY A 45 15.11 -17.10 -10.04
CA GLY A 45 14.15 -17.42 -8.98
C GLY A 45 14.76 -18.20 -7.83
N TYR A 46 15.58 -19.21 -8.14
CA TYR A 46 16.34 -19.97 -7.13
C TYR A 46 17.31 -19.09 -6.34
N SER A 47 18.07 -18.24 -7.04
CA SER A 47 18.99 -17.29 -6.42
C SER A 47 18.27 -16.33 -5.46
N LEU A 48 17.11 -15.83 -5.85
CA LEU A 48 16.28 -14.98 -5.00
C LEU A 48 15.75 -15.74 -3.78
N ALA A 49 15.27 -16.98 -3.97
CA ALA A 49 14.69 -17.80 -2.92
C ALA A 49 15.69 -18.11 -1.80
N LYS A 50 16.97 -18.30 -2.13
CA LYS A 50 18.04 -18.53 -1.13
C LYS A 50 18.17 -17.41 -0.09
N ASN A 51 17.71 -16.21 -0.40
CA ASN A 51 17.75 -15.09 0.54
C ASN A 51 16.61 -15.12 1.58
N TYR A 52 15.67 -16.07 1.46
CA TYR A 52 14.53 -16.17 2.35
C TYR A 52 14.66 -17.35 3.30
N PRO A 53 14.82 -17.13 4.62
CA PRO A 53 14.96 -18.20 5.61
C PRO A 53 13.72 -19.10 5.73
N SER A 54 12.57 -18.65 5.21
CA SER A 54 11.32 -19.41 5.22
C SER A 54 11.26 -20.58 4.26
N TYR A 55 12.15 -20.62 3.26
CA TYR A 55 12.18 -21.74 2.33
C TYR A 55 12.91 -22.94 2.95
N ASN A 56 12.14 -23.99 3.15
CA ASN A 56 12.69 -25.34 3.39
C ASN A 56 12.67 -26.14 2.07
N ASP A 57 13.16 -27.37 2.09
CA ASP A 57 13.24 -28.19 0.90
C ASP A 57 11.90 -28.40 0.19
N GLU A 58 10.80 -28.48 0.94
CA GLU A 58 9.46 -28.71 0.37
C GLU A 58 8.89 -27.43 -0.29
N THR A 59 8.96 -26.30 0.41
CA THR A 59 8.49 -25.00 -0.12
C THR A 59 9.35 -24.52 -1.29
N LEU A 60 10.65 -24.84 -1.25
CA LEU A 60 11.53 -24.52 -2.38
C LEU A 60 11.20 -25.37 -3.62
N LYS A 61 10.90 -26.68 -3.44
CA LYS A 61 10.38 -27.51 -4.53
C LYS A 61 9.12 -26.94 -5.14
N GLU A 62 8.18 -26.50 -4.31
CA GLU A 62 6.92 -25.91 -4.76
C GLU A 62 7.16 -24.64 -5.58
N LEU A 63 8.04 -23.74 -5.14
CA LEU A 63 8.45 -22.57 -5.91
C LEU A 63 9.09 -22.97 -7.25
N MET A 64 10.01 -23.95 -7.25
CA MET A 64 10.66 -24.40 -8.49
C MET A 64 9.64 -24.96 -9.48
N VAL A 65 8.62 -25.67 -9.01
CA VAL A 65 7.49 -26.14 -9.83
C VAL A 65 6.70 -24.95 -10.39
N ALA A 66 6.43 -23.92 -9.57
CA ALA A 66 5.75 -22.71 -10.07
C ALA A 66 6.55 -22.00 -11.16
N LEU A 67 7.88 -21.90 -10.99
CA LEU A 67 8.79 -21.31 -11.99
C LEU A 67 8.86 -22.15 -13.30
N ILE A 68 8.75 -23.48 -13.23
CA ILE A 68 8.64 -24.33 -14.43
C ILE A 68 7.31 -24.09 -15.14
N LEU A 69 6.25 -24.04 -14.39
CA LEU A 69 4.89 -24.05 -14.91
C LEU A 69 4.40 -22.70 -15.42
N HIS A 70 5.01 -21.57 -15.03
CA HIS A 70 4.43 -20.25 -15.30
C HIS A 70 4.07 -20.04 -16.77
N ASP A 71 4.92 -20.48 -17.67
CA ASP A 71 4.81 -20.29 -19.11
C ASP A 71 4.59 -21.60 -19.90
N ILE A 72 4.41 -22.75 -19.24
CA ILE A 72 4.24 -24.05 -19.92
C ILE A 72 3.05 -24.05 -20.89
N GLY A 73 2.03 -23.21 -20.63
CA GLY A 73 0.90 -23.03 -21.53
C GLY A 73 1.28 -22.50 -22.92
N LYS A 74 2.47 -21.92 -23.08
CA LYS A 74 3.02 -21.51 -24.37
C LYS A 74 3.38 -22.71 -25.25
N CYS A 75 3.51 -23.92 -24.72
CA CYS A 75 3.69 -25.15 -25.50
C CYS A 75 2.47 -25.47 -26.38
N SER A 76 1.29 -24.89 -26.11
CA SER A 76 0.11 -25.19 -26.94
C SER A 76 0.29 -24.71 -28.38
N LYS A 77 -0.13 -25.54 -29.35
CA LYS A 77 -0.08 -25.23 -30.77
C LYS A 77 -0.75 -23.90 -31.07
N HIS A 78 -1.92 -23.66 -30.45
CA HIS A 78 -2.67 -22.43 -30.64
C HIS A 78 -1.85 -21.19 -30.29
N TYR A 79 -1.09 -21.23 -29.18
CA TYR A 79 -0.22 -20.13 -28.76
C TYR A 79 1.00 -19.99 -29.65
N GLN A 80 1.61 -21.09 -30.07
CA GLN A 80 2.74 -21.09 -31.00
C GLN A 80 2.35 -20.56 -32.39
N ASP A 81 1.17 -20.93 -32.90
CA ASP A 81 0.64 -20.43 -34.19
C ASP A 81 0.37 -18.89 -34.09
N TYR A 82 -0.09 -18.42 -32.94
CA TYR A 82 -0.24 -16.99 -32.71
C TYR A 82 1.09 -16.24 -32.70
N MET A 83 2.12 -16.78 -32.04
CA MET A 83 3.46 -16.18 -31.98
C MET A 83 4.18 -16.16 -33.34
N LYS A 84 3.99 -17.22 -34.15
CA LYS A 84 4.59 -17.32 -35.50
C LYS A 84 3.94 -16.38 -36.52
N LYS A 85 2.66 -16.02 -36.36
CA LYS A 85 1.95 -15.07 -37.23
C LYS A 85 2.45 -13.63 -37.13
N ASP A 86 3.12 -13.27 -36.07
CA ASP A 86 3.70 -11.94 -35.85
C ASP A 86 4.79 -11.60 -36.92
N VAL A 87 5.34 -12.60 -37.61
CA VAL A 87 6.35 -12.43 -38.69
C VAL A 87 5.74 -12.04 -40.03
N GLU A 88 4.46 -12.38 -40.28
CA GLU A 88 3.82 -12.13 -41.58
C GLU A 88 3.23 -10.71 -41.69
N LEU A 89 3.23 -9.93 -40.63
CA LEU A 89 2.59 -8.60 -40.53
C LEU A 89 3.53 -7.40 -40.74
N ASP A 90 4.76 -7.62 -41.23
CA ASP A 90 5.75 -6.55 -41.50
C ASP A 90 5.45 -5.73 -42.78
N SER A 91 4.23 -5.77 -43.34
CA SER A 91 3.85 -4.95 -44.45
C SER A 91 2.46 -4.37 -44.36
N GLU A 92 2.43 -3.07 -44.04
CA GLU A 92 1.42 -2.05 -44.44
C GLU A 92 -0.06 -2.16 -43.98
N ASP A 93 -0.54 -3.21 -43.29
CA ASP A 93 -1.95 -3.32 -42.86
C ASP A 93 -2.09 -3.25 -41.32
N LEU A 94 -1.93 -2.05 -40.74
CA LEU A 94 -2.05 -1.73 -39.30
C LEU A 94 -3.49 -1.44 -38.82
N GLU A 95 -4.54 -2.01 -39.44
CA GLU A 95 -5.91 -1.60 -39.07
C GLU A 95 -6.61 -2.46 -37.99
N SER A 96 -6.08 -3.59 -37.54
CA SER A 96 -6.61 -4.26 -36.35
C SER A 96 -5.60 -5.20 -35.69
N PRO A 97 -5.31 -5.08 -34.40
CA PRO A 97 -4.49 -6.07 -33.69
C PRO A 97 -5.18 -7.42 -33.76
N ILE A 98 -4.44 -8.47 -34.14
CA ILE A 98 -4.94 -9.85 -34.16
C ILE A 98 -5.45 -10.17 -32.76
N LYS A 99 -6.76 -10.35 -32.59
CA LYS A 99 -7.34 -10.77 -31.33
C LYS A 99 -6.99 -12.23 -31.07
N PHE A 100 -6.33 -12.49 -29.97
CA PHE A 100 -6.12 -13.84 -29.48
C PHE A 100 -7.47 -14.45 -29.05
N ASN A 101 -7.90 -15.52 -29.71
CA ASN A 101 -9.19 -16.20 -29.47
C ASN A 101 -8.97 -17.56 -28.81
N GLY A 102 -8.36 -17.62 -27.62
CA GLY A 102 -8.15 -18.87 -26.90
C GLY A 102 -7.87 -18.62 -25.41
N PRO A 103 -7.76 -19.67 -24.61
CA PRO A 103 -7.35 -19.54 -23.23
C PRO A 103 -5.93 -19.00 -23.16
N TYR A 104 -5.67 -18.06 -22.25
CA TYR A 104 -4.34 -17.49 -22.04
C TYR A 104 -3.37 -18.56 -21.52
N HIS A 105 -2.08 -18.41 -21.83
CA HIS A 105 -1.06 -19.38 -21.42
C HIS A 105 -1.00 -19.60 -19.92
N ASN A 106 -1.23 -18.56 -19.10
CA ASN A 106 -1.28 -18.70 -17.63
C ASN A 106 -2.48 -19.54 -17.17
N SER A 107 -3.63 -19.44 -17.85
CA SER A 107 -4.80 -20.29 -17.58
C SER A 107 -4.53 -21.75 -18.00
N ILE A 108 -3.84 -21.96 -19.12
CA ILE A 108 -3.42 -23.29 -19.57
C ILE A 108 -2.40 -23.89 -18.59
N SER A 109 -1.40 -23.12 -18.19
CA SER A 109 -0.38 -23.52 -17.21
C SER A 109 -1.00 -23.97 -15.89
N TRP A 110 -1.95 -23.18 -15.39
CA TRP A 110 -2.70 -23.50 -14.18
C TRP A 110 -3.55 -24.77 -14.34
N ALA A 111 -4.25 -24.90 -15.46
CA ALA A 111 -5.06 -26.08 -15.75
C ALA A 111 -4.18 -27.35 -15.86
N PHE A 112 -3.01 -27.25 -16.50
CA PHE A 112 -2.04 -28.34 -16.56
C PHE A 112 -1.58 -28.78 -15.17
N ALA A 113 -1.26 -27.83 -14.29
CA ALA A 113 -0.87 -28.15 -12.89
C ALA A 113 -1.96 -28.96 -12.16
N ILE A 114 -3.21 -28.58 -12.31
CA ILE A 114 -4.34 -29.24 -11.62
C ILE A 114 -4.65 -30.63 -12.21
N VAL A 115 -4.54 -30.76 -13.54
CA VAL A 115 -4.99 -31.98 -14.25
C VAL A 115 -3.88 -33.00 -14.37
N CYS A 116 -2.63 -32.55 -14.58
CA CYS A 116 -1.52 -33.42 -14.97
C CYS A 116 -0.57 -33.73 -13.80
N LEU A 117 -0.65 -33.04 -12.64
CA LEU A 117 0.16 -33.36 -11.47
C LEU A 117 -0.65 -34.11 -10.41
N ASN A 118 -0.07 -35.19 -9.82
CA ASN A 118 -0.78 -36.13 -8.94
C ASN A 118 -1.36 -35.48 -7.68
N GLY A 119 -0.59 -34.64 -6.97
CA GLY A 119 -0.97 -34.08 -5.67
C GLY A 119 -1.42 -32.64 -5.66
N VAL A 120 -1.32 -31.93 -6.79
CA VAL A 120 -1.60 -30.49 -6.86
C VAL A 120 -3.08 -30.18 -6.90
N ARG A 121 -3.92 -31.16 -7.25
CA ARG A 121 -5.36 -31.01 -7.30
C ARG A 121 -5.92 -30.59 -5.92
N PRO A 122 -6.72 -29.52 -5.84
CA PRO A 122 -7.41 -29.15 -4.60
C PRO A 122 -8.34 -30.26 -4.14
N SER A 123 -8.19 -30.72 -2.90
CA SER A 123 -9.06 -31.72 -2.31
C SER A 123 -10.10 -31.05 -1.42
N ILE A 124 -11.26 -31.73 -1.21
CA ILE A 124 -12.30 -31.26 -0.30
C ILE A 124 -11.75 -31.12 1.13
N PHE A 125 -10.75 -31.94 1.50
CA PHE A 125 -10.17 -31.97 2.86
C PHE A 125 -9.01 -31.00 3.06
N LYS A 126 -8.28 -30.64 1.99
CA LYS A 126 -7.13 -29.70 2.01
C LYS A 126 -7.20 -28.83 0.74
N PRO A 127 -8.20 -27.95 0.63
CA PRO A 127 -8.41 -27.18 -0.60
C PRO A 127 -7.25 -26.23 -0.94
N TYR A 128 -6.36 -25.97 0.02
CA TYR A 128 -5.33 -24.93 -0.08
C TYR A 128 -3.90 -25.47 0.01
N LYS A 129 -3.69 -26.78 -0.05
CA LYS A 129 -2.35 -27.36 0.13
C LYS A 129 -1.31 -26.74 -0.80
N HIS A 130 -1.67 -26.53 -2.07
CA HIS A 130 -0.79 -25.97 -3.10
C HIS A 130 -1.26 -24.59 -3.60
N PHE A 131 -1.90 -23.82 -2.71
CA PHE A 131 -2.39 -22.49 -3.05
C PHE A 131 -1.27 -21.53 -3.50
N PRO A 132 -0.08 -21.46 -2.86
CA PRO A 132 1.00 -20.59 -3.31
C PRO A 132 1.42 -20.87 -4.75
N LEU A 133 1.60 -22.13 -5.11
CA LEU A 133 1.93 -22.57 -6.48
C LEU A 133 0.84 -22.18 -7.47
N LEU A 134 -0.40 -22.58 -7.23
CA LEU A 134 -1.52 -22.34 -8.15
C LEU A 134 -1.82 -20.85 -8.31
N SER A 135 -1.73 -20.09 -7.22
CA SER A 135 -1.88 -18.64 -7.23
C SER A 135 -0.77 -17.96 -8.03
N SER A 136 0.47 -18.39 -7.85
CA SER A 136 1.60 -17.81 -8.55
C SER A 136 1.53 -18.06 -10.05
N VAL A 137 1.19 -19.28 -10.47
CA VAL A 137 1.07 -19.63 -11.89
C VAL A 137 -0.10 -18.92 -12.56
N LEU A 138 -1.27 -18.89 -11.93
CA LEU A 138 -2.46 -18.27 -12.55
C LEU A 138 -2.34 -16.74 -12.64
N TYR A 139 -1.79 -16.11 -11.59
CA TYR A 139 -1.79 -14.65 -11.43
C TYR A 139 -0.45 -13.98 -11.68
N HIS A 140 0.50 -14.63 -12.37
CA HIS A 140 1.71 -13.94 -12.82
C HIS A 140 1.39 -12.91 -13.92
N HIS A 141 0.27 -13.07 -14.63
CA HIS A 141 -0.37 -12.06 -15.47
C HIS A 141 -1.76 -11.69 -14.94
N THR A 142 -2.31 -10.54 -15.39
CA THR A 142 -3.67 -10.14 -15.05
C THR A 142 -4.68 -11.06 -15.69
N VAL A 143 -5.55 -11.69 -14.91
CA VAL A 143 -6.63 -12.56 -15.40
C VAL A 143 -7.81 -11.72 -15.85
N LYS A 144 -8.40 -12.01 -17.04
CA LYS A 144 -9.63 -11.38 -17.51
C LYS A 144 -10.87 -11.94 -16.82
N ASP A 145 -11.89 -11.11 -16.64
CA ASP A 145 -13.07 -11.39 -15.82
C ASP A 145 -14.07 -12.41 -16.41
N ASP A 146 -14.06 -12.57 -17.71
CA ASP A 146 -15.12 -13.31 -18.44
C ASP A 146 -14.89 -14.82 -18.48
N GLU A 147 -13.78 -15.30 -17.95
CA GLU A 147 -13.45 -16.72 -17.93
C GLU A 147 -13.92 -17.37 -16.65
N THR A 148 -15.00 -18.15 -16.69
CA THR A 148 -15.28 -19.20 -15.74
C THR A 148 -14.23 -20.29 -15.95
N LEU A 149 -13.10 -20.17 -15.25
CA LEU A 149 -11.95 -21.07 -15.39
C LEU A 149 -12.31 -22.46 -14.86
N ARG A 150 -12.56 -23.41 -15.78
CA ARG A 150 -12.64 -24.83 -15.48
C ARG A 150 -11.41 -25.50 -16.06
N ALA A 151 -10.53 -26.02 -15.19
CA ALA A 151 -9.27 -26.62 -15.63
C ALA A 151 -9.48 -27.74 -16.67
N GLY A 152 -10.50 -28.58 -16.48
CA GLY A 152 -10.85 -29.63 -17.43
C GLY A 152 -11.28 -29.10 -18.79
N ASP A 153 -12.10 -28.07 -18.87
CA ASP A 153 -12.54 -27.48 -20.13
C ASP A 153 -11.36 -26.87 -20.89
N ILE A 154 -10.44 -26.21 -20.20
CA ILE A 154 -9.21 -25.64 -20.77
C ILE A 154 -8.34 -26.76 -21.36
N ILE A 155 -8.06 -27.81 -20.59
CA ILE A 155 -7.24 -28.95 -21.03
C ILE A 155 -7.87 -29.67 -22.24
N THR A 156 -9.18 -29.86 -22.22
CA THR A 156 -9.90 -30.47 -23.34
C THR A 156 -9.81 -29.60 -24.60
N SER A 157 -9.77 -28.29 -24.45
CA SER A 157 -9.70 -27.35 -25.60
C SER A 157 -8.35 -27.34 -26.34
N ILE A 158 -7.25 -27.70 -25.69
CA ILE A 158 -5.91 -27.69 -26.27
C ILE A 158 -5.52 -29.01 -26.95
N GLY A 159 -6.15 -30.14 -26.61
CA GLY A 159 -5.91 -31.44 -27.24
C GLY A 159 -4.75 -32.24 -26.62
N GLU A 160 -4.77 -33.56 -26.90
CA GLU A 160 -3.82 -34.54 -26.34
C GLU A 160 -2.37 -34.32 -26.80
N GLY A 161 -2.16 -33.87 -28.05
CA GLY A 161 -0.82 -33.61 -28.57
C GLY A 161 -0.11 -32.48 -27.79
N ASP A 162 -0.80 -31.41 -27.50
CA ASP A 162 -0.26 -30.28 -26.72
C ASP A 162 0.07 -30.70 -25.29
N ILE A 163 -0.78 -31.54 -24.68
CA ILE A 163 -0.54 -32.07 -23.33
C ILE A 163 0.73 -32.93 -23.28
N THR A 164 0.95 -33.74 -24.33
CA THR A 164 2.16 -34.56 -24.43
C THR A 164 3.40 -33.68 -24.46
N VAL A 165 3.42 -32.67 -25.32
CA VAL A 165 4.53 -31.70 -25.41
C VAL A 165 4.76 -30.98 -24.06
N MET A 166 3.71 -30.58 -23.37
CA MET A 166 3.82 -29.97 -22.03
C MET A 166 4.41 -30.94 -20.99
N LYS A 167 4.00 -32.22 -21.01
CA LYS A 167 4.55 -33.24 -20.11
C LYS A 167 6.07 -33.44 -20.36
N GLU A 168 6.48 -33.50 -21.62
CA GLU A 168 7.89 -33.61 -22.03
C GLU A 168 8.70 -32.39 -21.56
N PHE A 169 8.22 -31.20 -21.82
CA PHE A 169 8.83 -29.95 -21.34
C PHE A 169 8.99 -29.94 -19.81
N TYR A 170 7.92 -30.29 -19.08
CA TYR A 170 7.96 -30.38 -17.63
C TYR A 170 9.05 -31.31 -17.11
N MET A 171 9.16 -32.51 -17.71
CA MET A 171 10.18 -33.52 -17.35
C MET A 171 11.59 -33.03 -17.65
N GLU A 172 11.81 -32.35 -18.77
CA GLU A 172 13.10 -31.74 -19.11
C GLU A 172 13.50 -30.70 -18.09
N MET A 173 12.57 -29.81 -17.70
CA MET A 173 12.84 -28.77 -16.69
C MET A 173 13.05 -29.35 -15.30
N CYS A 174 12.34 -30.41 -14.89
CA CYS A 174 12.59 -31.13 -13.64
C CYS A 174 13.99 -31.73 -13.60
N LYS A 175 14.43 -32.31 -14.73
CA LYS A 175 15.81 -32.83 -14.87
C LYS A 175 16.84 -31.72 -14.73
N TYR A 176 16.61 -30.57 -15.40
CA TYR A 176 17.48 -29.41 -15.29
C TYR A 176 17.62 -28.94 -13.82
N VAL A 177 16.49 -28.82 -13.10
CA VAL A 177 16.48 -28.41 -11.68
C VAL A 177 17.27 -29.38 -10.82
N LYS A 178 17.14 -30.69 -11.05
CA LYS A 178 17.90 -31.71 -10.34
C LYS A 178 19.40 -31.62 -10.62
N ASP A 179 19.77 -31.47 -11.90
CA ASP A 179 21.17 -31.48 -12.33
C ASP A 179 21.91 -30.19 -11.88
N ILE A 180 21.25 -29.03 -11.89
CA ILE A 180 21.89 -27.74 -11.59
C ILE A 180 21.77 -27.36 -10.10
N PHE A 181 20.60 -27.58 -9.47
CA PHE A 181 20.36 -27.11 -8.10
C PHE A 181 20.37 -28.26 -7.06
N GLY A 182 20.45 -29.52 -7.53
CA GLY A 182 20.40 -30.68 -6.65
C GLY A 182 18.99 -30.95 -6.07
N ILE A 183 17.95 -30.30 -6.58
CA ILE A 183 16.57 -30.41 -6.07
C ILE A 183 15.81 -31.45 -6.91
N ASP A 184 15.51 -32.60 -6.32
CA ASP A 184 14.72 -33.63 -6.97
C ASP A 184 13.22 -33.38 -6.75
N ILE A 185 12.59 -32.67 -7.72
CA ILE A 185 11.15 -32.34 -7.72
C ILE A 185 10.33 -33.62 -7.74
N LEU A 186 10.70 -34.58 -8.58
CA LEU A 186 9.96 -35.82 -8.80
C LEU A 186 10.04 -36.81 -7.62
N SER A 187 10.90 -36.55 -6.63
CA SER A 187 10.90 -37.29 -5.36
C SER A 187 9.63 -37.06 -4.53
N SER A 188 8.89 -35.99 -4.80
CA SER A 188 7.57 -35.74 -4.21
C SER A 188 6.47 -36.26 -5.14
N HIS A 189 5.62 -37.14 -4.61
CA HIS A 189 4.48 -37.68 -5.36
C HIS A 189 3.55 -36.57 -5.88
N ASP A 190 3.42 -35.47 -5.14
CA ASP A 190 2.52 -34.38 -5.53
C ASP A 190 2.89 -33.76 -6.89
N TYR A 191 4.15 -33.75 -7.28
CA TYR A 191 4.68 -33.15 -8.49
C TYR A 191 5.00 -34.15 -9.61
N THR A 192 4.69 -35.42 -9.42
CA THR A 192 4.81 -36.42 -10.50
C THR A 192 3.63 -36.31 -11.47
N LEU A 193 3.88 -36.65 -12.74
CA LEU A 193 2.84 -36.66 -13.76
C LEU A 193 1.87 -37.81 -13.57
N VAL A 194 0.59 -37.57 -13.87
CA VAL A 194 -0.43 -38.60 -13.94
C VAL A 194 -0.30 -39.35 -15.30
N ASP A 195 -0.52 -40.65 -15.29
CA ASP A 195 -0.47 -41.48 -16.53
C ASP A 195 -1.59 -41.04 -17.50
N GLU A 196 -2.83 -40.95 -17.01
CA GLU A 196 -3.95 -40.43 -17.80
C GLU A 196 -4.57 -39.20 -17.08
N PRO A 197 -4.85 -38.10 -17.81
CA PRO A 197 -5.60 -36.97 -17.26
C PRO A 197 -6.95 -37.48 -16.78
N SER A 198 -7.19 -37.50 -15.48
CA SER A 198 -8.45 -37.96 -14.93
C SER A 198 -9.60 -37.08 -15.39
N GLU A 199 -10.74 -37.68 -15.80
CA GLU A 199 -11.98 -36.95 -16.06
C GLU A 199 -12.33 -36.13 -14.82
N ILE A 200 -12.28 -34.79 -14.95
CA ILE A 200 -12.55 -33.90 -13.84
C ILE A 200 -14.04 -33.61 -13.83
N GLY A 201 -14.80 -34.47 -13.12
CA GLY A 201 -16.24 -34.29 -12.89
C GLY A 201 -16.61 -33.16 -11.94
N TYR A 202 -15.66 -32.32 -11.48
CA TYR A 202 -15.93 -31.21 -10.58
C TYR A 202 -15.52 -29.88 -11.23
N PRO A 203 -16.46 -28.92 -11.35
CA PRO A 203 -16.09 -27.55 -11.68
C PRO A 203 -15.28 -27.01 -10.49
N LEU A 204 -13.98 -26.83 -10.67
CA LEU A 204 -13.19 -25.97 -9.83
C LEU A 204 -13.61 -24.54 -10.18
N SER A 205 -14.66 -24.07 -9.50
CA SER A 205 -15.02 -22.67 -9.61
C SER A 205 -13.85 -21.83 -9.08
N ASP A 206 -13.63 -20.72 -9.73
CA ASP A 206 -12.70 -19.69 -9.32
C ASP A 206 -12.74 -19.37 -7.81
N GLU A 207 -13.94 -19.42 -7.21
CA GLU A 207 -14.19 -19.25 -5.77
C GLU A 207 -13.44 -20.23 -4.86
N LYS A 208 -13.10 -21.43 -5.33
CA LYS A 208 -12.37 -22.43 -4.55
C LYS A 208 -10.84 -22.22 -4.55
N LEU A 209 -10.34 -21.38 -5.44
CA LEU A 209 -8.91 -21.03 -5.52
C LEU A 209 -8.53 -19.92 -4.53
N PHE A 210 -9.51 -19.23 -3.94
CA PHE A 210 -9.24 -18.17 -3.00
C PHE A 210 -9.21 -18.68 -1.57
N ILE A 211 -8.21 -18.23 -0.83
CA ILE A 211 -8.22 -18.37 0.62
C ILE A 211 -9.33 -17.47 1.14
N ASP A 212 -10.48 -18.05 1.43
CA ASP A 212 -11.53 -17.38 2.17
C ASP A 212 -11.26 -17.60 3.67
N LYS A 213 -11.40 -16.55 4.47
CA LYS A 213 -11.34 -16.62 5.93
C LYS A 213 -12.30 -17.68 6.51
N LYS A 214 -13.43 -17.94 5.86
CA LYS A 214 -14.40 -18.98 6.24
C LYS A 214 -13.82 -20.39 6.13
N ASN A 215 -12.81 -20.58 5.31
CA ASN A 215 -12.21 -21.85 4.99
C ASN A 215 -10.90 -22.11 5.75
N CYS A 216 -10.30 -21.10 6.36
CA CYS A 216 -9.15 -21.25 7.24
C CYS A 216 -9.61 -21.54 8.67
N LYS A 217 -9.03 -22.56 9.31
CA LYS A 217 -9.38 -22.92 10.69
C LYS A 217 -8.97 -21.86 11.69
N THR A 218 -7.89 -21.13 11.40
CA THR A 218 -7.37 -20.05 12.24
C THR A 218 -6.94 -18.85 11.39
N PRO A 219 -6.97 -17.62 11.94
CA PRO A 219 -6.37 -16.46 11.27
C PRO A 219 -4.89 -16.67 10.91
N GLY A 220 -4.17 -17.48 11.71
CA GLY A 220 -2.76 -17.80 11.46
C GLY A 220 -2.56 -18.59 10.17
N GLU A 221 -3.42 -19.58 9.86
CA GLU A 221 -3.36 -20.33 8.60
C GLU A 221 -3.56 -19.40 7.39
N TYR A 222 -4.56 -18.52 7.46
CA TYR A 222 -4.81 -17.54 6.41
C TYR A 222 -3.57 -16.69 6.12
N PHE A 223 -2.93 -16.15 7.16
CA PHE A 223 -1.71 -15.34 7.00
C PHE A 223 -0.53 -16.12 6.46
N ASN A 224 -0.35 -17.37 6.88
CA ASN A 224 0.76 -18.20 6.42
C ASN A 224 0.66 -18.46 4.90
N PHE A 225 -0.51 -18.88 4.42
CA PHE A 225 -0.73 -19.11 2.99
C PHE A 225 -0.57 -17.83 2.16
N THR A 226 -1.13 -16.70 2.63
CA THR A 226 -1.01 -15.44 1.92
C THR A 226 0.42 -14.91 1.89
N ALA A 227 1.19 -15.09 2.96
CA ALA A 227 2.59 -14.66 3.02
C ALA A 227 3.46 -15.43 2.02
N ILE A 228 3.36 -16.77 2.00
CA ILE A 228 4.13 -17.62 1.07
C ILE A 228 3.72 -17.33 -0.37
N SER A 229 2.41 -17.30 -0.67
CA SER A 229 1.91 -16.98 -2.01
C SER A 229 2.39 -15.61 -2.51
N PHE A 230 2.49 -14.64 -1.59
CA PHE A 230 2.98 -13.31 -1.90
C PHE A 230 4.47 -13.30 -2.24
N ILE A 231 5.28 -14.05 -1.51
CA ILE A 231 6.73 -14.18 -1.75
C ILE A 231 6.96 -14.92 -3.08
N ASP A 232 6.34 -16.08 -3.28
CA ASP A 232 6.50 -16.91 -4.48
C ASP A 232 6.16 -16.13 -5.74
N ARG A 233 5.03 -15.44 -5.73
CA ARG A 233 4.61 -14.63 -6.87
C ARG A 233 5.52 -13.43 -7.11
N SER A 234 6.03 -12.80 -6.04
CA SER A 234 6.98 -11.69 -6.19
C SER A 234 8.30 -12.16 -6.81
N ILE A 235 8.79 -13.32 -6.42
CA ILE A 235 9.98 -13.95 -7.01
C ILE A 235 9.74 -14.31 -8.48
N LEU A 236 8.65 -15.03 -8.77
CA LEU A 236 8.30 -15.45 -10.13
C LEU A 236 8.18 -14.25 -11.06
N ASN A 237 7.39 -13.25 -10.70
CA ASN A 237 7.17 -12.08 -11.54
C ASN A 237 8.42 -11.23 -11.72
N TYR A 238 9.26 -11.14 -10.72
CA TYR A 238 10.53 -10.43 -10.87
C TYR A 238 11.46 -11.19 -11.80
N ALA A 239 11.59 -12.50 -11.61
CA ALA A 239 12.45 -13.34 -12.43
C ALA A 239 12.01 -13.31 -13.90
N ASP A 240 10.72 -13.54 -14.18
CA ASP A 240 10.17 -13.49 -15.52
C ASP A 240 10.41 -12.13 -16.20
N ARG A 241 10.10 -11.01 -15.51
CA ARG A 241 10.23 -9.68 -16.11
C ARG A 241 11.68 -9.25 -16.33
N VAL A 242 12.58 -9.57 -15.42
CA VAL A 242 14.02 -9.26 -15.57
C VAL A 242 14.59 -10.04 -16.75
N VAL A 243 14.30 -11.33 -16.84
CA VAL A 243 14.71 -12.17 -17.97
C VAL A 243 14.11 -11.65 -19.27
N SER A 244 12.80 -11.40 -19.30
CA SER A 244 12.10 -10.90 -20.47
C SER A 244 12.61 -9.54 -20.97
N SER A 245 12.99 -8.61 -20.07
CA SER A 245 13.51 -7.31 -20.48
C SER A 245 14.91 -7.40 -21.11
N ARG A 246 15.77 -8.29 -20.58
CA ARG A 246 17.13 -8.49 -21.09
C ARG A 246 17.15 -9.25 -22.40
N GLU A 247 16.24 -10.20 -22.56
CA GLU A 247 16.05 -10.90 -23.82
C GLU A 247 15.68 -9.92 -24.93
N TYR A 248 14.82 -8.93 -24.63
CA TYR A 248 14.42 -7.88 -25.58
C TYR A 248 15.60 -6.96 -25.95
N ASP A 249 16.46 -6.63 -24.99
CA ASP A 249 17.65 -5.78 -25.21
C ASP A 249 18.84 -6.53 -25.85
N ASN A 250 18.66 -7.81 -26.29
CA ASN A 250 19.69 -8.70 -26.83
C ASN A 250 20.87 -8.99 -25.89
N GLU A 251 20.77 -8.64 -24.63
CA GLU A 251 21.71 -9.05 -23.58
C GLU A 251 21.36 -10.50 -23.18
N ARG A 252 21.84 -11.49 -23.93
CA ARG A 252 21.69 -12.91 -23.57
C ARG A 252 22.45 -13.17 -22.28
N ILE A 253 21.72 -13.29 -21.18
CA ILE A 253 22.27 -13.86 -19.95
C ILE A 253 22.57 -15.32 -20.26
N LEU A 254 23.83 -15.69 -20.30
CA LEU A 254 24.20 -17.08 -20.48
C LEU A 254 23.64 -17.89 -19.32
N VAL A 255 22.96 -18.99 -19.65
CA VAL A 255 22.25 -19.87 -18.70
C VAL A 255 23.14 -20.35 -17.54
N ASN A 256 24.45 -20.31 -17.71
CA ASN A 256 25.44 -20.78 -16.72
C ASN A 256 25.96 -19.71 -15.77
N ASP A 257 25.51 -18.46 -15.83
CA ASP A 257 26.05 -17.39 -15.01
C ASP A 257 25.15 -17.09 -13.79
N VAL A 258 24.97 -18.11 -12.95
CA VAL A 258 24.19 -18.00 -11.70
C VAL A 258 24.78 -16.94 -10.75
N ASP A 259 26.12 -16.79 -10.74
CA ASP A 259 26.80 -15.81 -9.88
C ASP A 259 26.54 -14.39 -10.37
N TYR A 260 26.53 -14.16 -11.67
CA TYR A 260 26.20 -12.87 -12.27
C TYR A 260 24.75 -12.46 -11.99
N ILE A 261 23.79 -13.38 -12.12
CA ILE A 261 22.38 -13.12 -11.86
C ILE A 261 22.14 -12.84 -10.37
N SER A 262 22.87 -13.54 -9.48
CA SER A 262 22.82 -13.29 -8.04
C SER A 262 23.39 -11.92 -7.68
N SER A 263 24.47 -11.49 -8.34
CA SER A 263 25.08 -10.18 -8.12
C SER A 263 24.13 -9.04 -8.43
N ILE A 264 23.37 -9.12 -9.54
CA ILE A 264 22.42 -8.06 -9.94
C ILE A 264 21.38 -7.78 -8.84
N HIS A 265 20.86 -8.81 -8.20
CA HIS A 265 19.88 -8.60 -7.13
C HIS A 265 20.51 -8.04 -5.86
N ASN A 266 21.67 -8.56 -5.47
CA ASN A 266 22.40 -8.09 -4.30
C ASN A 266 22.88 -6.65 -4.50
N ASP A 267 23.42 -6.33 -5.67
CA ASP A 267 23.88 -4.99 -6.02
C ASP A 267 22.72 -3.98 -6.02
N ARG A 268 21.52 -4.42 -6.41
CA ARG A 268 20.34 -3.57 -6.41
C ARG A 268 19.94 -3.08 -5.01
N LEU A 269 20.15 -3.90 -3.99
CA LEU A 269 19.77 -3.57 -2.60
C LEU A 269 20.94 -2.99 -1.80
N THR A 270 22.18 -3.39 -2.12
CA THR A 270 23.37 -2.94 -1.40
C THR A 270 23.69 -1.51 -1.78
N ARG A 271 24.10 -0.71 -0.80
CA ARG A 271 24.46 0.69 -0.98
C ARG A 271 25.86 0.95 -0.45
N ILE A 272 26.57 1.88 -1.13
CA ILE A 272 27.88 2.32 -0.68
C ILE A 272 27.68 3.33 0.45
N PRO A 273 28.35 3.18 1.61
CA PRO A 273 28.25 4.16 2.67
C PRO A 273 28.88 5.49 2.24
N PHE A 274 28.23 6.60 2.56
CA PHE A 274 28.84 7.91 2.44
C PHE A 274 29.49 8.31 3.76
N LYS A 275 30.45 9.24 3.69
CA LYS A 275 31.15 9.71 4.88
C LYS A 275 30.23 10.61 5.69
N GLU A 276 29.96 10.20 6.93
CA GLU A 276 29.11 10.93 7.87
C GLU A 276 29.76 12.25 8.29
N ASP A 277 29.03 13.35 8.20
CA ASP A 277 29.44 14.66 8.74
C ASP A 277 28.38 15.23 9.68
N PHE A 278 28.51 14.87 10.95
CA PHE A 278 27.63 15.36 12.01
C PHE A 278 28.12 16.68 12.67
N SER A 279 29.12 17.34 12.09
CA SER A 279 29.71 18.57 12.68
C SER A 279 28.70 19.71 12.84
N LYS A 280 27.74 19.81 11.92
CA LYS A 280 26.70 20.85 11.92
C LYS A 280 25.60 20.66 12.97
N TYR A 281 25.52 19.50 13.61
CA TYR A 281 24.52 19.24 14.63
C TYR A 281 24.95 19.80 16.00
N THR A 282 24.19 20.71 16.55
CA THR A 282 24.49 21.40 17.82
C THR A 282 24.06 20.60 19.05
N ASP A 283 22.95 19.87 18.96
CA ASP A 283 22.42 19.01 20.04
C ASP A 283 23.11 17.64 19.99
N LYS A 284 24.35 17.59 20.48
CA LYS A 284 25.14 16.36 20.50
C LYS A 284 24.52 15.26 21.33
N LYS A 285 23.93 15.60 22.48
CA LYS A 285 23.30 14.60 23.38
C LYS A 285 22.16 13.85 22.67
N ARG A 286 21.31 14.57 21.93
CA ARG A 286 20.23 13.97 21.15
C ARG A 286 20.77 13.12 20.02
N LEU A 287 21.76 13.61 19.29
CA LEU A 287 22.43 12.88 18.20
C LEU A 287 23.04 11.57 18.70
N ASP A 288 23.76 11.60 19.84
CA ASP A 288 24.37 10.40 20.43
C ASP A 288 23.31 9.35 20.78
N ILE A 289 22.17 9.75 21.32
CA ILE A 289 21.05 8.84 21.62
C ILE A 289 20.47 8.23 20.34
N GLN A 290 20.31 9.02 19.27
CA GLN A 290 19.81 8.55 17.98
C GLN A 290 20.76 7.50 17.38
N ILE A 291 22.05 7.79 17.36
CA ILE A 291 23.11 6.90 16.83
C ILE A 291 23.17 5.61 17.70
N ASP A 292 23.20 5.73 19.01
CA ASP A 292 23.26 4.59 19.93
C ASP A 292 22.04 3.67 19.77
N THR A 293 20.85 4.24 19.64
CA THR A 293 19.63 3.45 19.43
C THR A 293 19.69 2.65 18.14
N ILE A 294 20.10 3.26 17.01
CA ILE A 294 20.19 2.55 15.73
C ILE A 294 21.34 1.51 15.77
N ASN A 295 22.47 1.81 16.42
CA ASN A 295 23.54 0.82 16.63
C ASN A 295 23.05 -0.38 17.41
N LYS A 296 22.30 -0.20 18.51
CA LYS A 296 21.70 -1.30 19.28
C LYS A 296 20.69 -2.10 18.45
N CYS A 297 19.94 -1.47 17.55
CA CYS A 297 19.09 -2.18 16.59
C CYS A 297 19.93 -3.03 15.62
N PHE A 298 21.02 -2.48 15.09
CA PHE A 298 21.90 -3.15 14.13
C PHE A 298 22.65 -4.33 14.75
N ASP A 299 23.10 -4.19 15.99
CA ASP A 299 23.89 -5.21 16.68
C ASP A 299 23.04 -6.41 17.14
N ASN A 300 21.73 -6.23 17.30
CA ASN A 300 20.80 -7.29 17.69
C ASN A 300 20.28 -8.07 16.47
N LYS A 301 21.04 -9.07 16.03
CA LYS A 301 20.75 -9.85 14.80
C LYS A 301 19.51 -10.75 14.90
N GLU A 302 19.02 -11.04 16.10
CA GLU A 302 17.79 -11.83 16.30
C GLU A 302 16.52 -11.00 16.08
N ILE A 303 16.64 -9.66 16.10
CA ILE A 303 15.55 -8.72 15.93
C ILE A 303 15.64 -8.05 14.56
N ASN A 304 14.63 -8.28 13.74
CA ASN A 304 14.50 -7.61 12.44
C ASN A 304 13.43 -6.50 12.43
N THR A 305 12.56 -6.46 13.44
CA THR A 305 11.48 -5.49 13.54
C THR A 305 11.65 -4.64 14.80
N ASN A 306 11.94 -3.36 14.61
CA ASN A 306 12.22 -2.41 15.68
C ASN A 306 11.09 -1.36 15.77
N VAL A 307 10.40 -1.31 16.90
CA VAL A 307 9.39 -0.28 17.20
C VAL A 307 10.05 0.78 18.05
N ILE A 308 10.22 1.98 17.51
CA ILE A 308 10.94 3.08 18.16
C ILE A 308 9.94 4.17 18.56
N CYS A 309 9.83 4.39 19.88
CA CYS A 309 9.01 5.43 20.46
C CYS A 309 9.80 6.74 20.50
N ALA A 310 9.72 7.54 19.42
CA ALA A 310 10.41 8.82 19.34
C ALA A 310 9.41 9.98 19.36
N SER A 311 9.48 10.82 20.42
CA SER A 311 8.60 11.99 20.58
C SER A 311 8.67 12.93 19.36
N ALA A 312 7.64 13.76 19.21
CA ALA A 312 7.64 14.79 18.18
C ALA A 312 8.85 15.74 18.38
N GLY A 313 9.58 16.05 17.31
CA GLY A 313 10.80 16.88 17.38
C GLY A 313 12.09 16.12 17.73
N PHE A 314 12.02 14.85 18.11
CA PHE A 314 13.21 14.05 18.44
C PHE A 314 14.14 13.79 17.24
N GLY A 315 13.69 14.05 16.01
CA GLY A 315 14.50 13.88 14.79
C GLY A 315 14.36 12.52 14.13
N LYS A 316 13.14 11.99 14.04
CA LYS A 316 12.83 10.72 13.36
C LYS A 316 13.41 10.65 11.94
N THR A 317 13.42 11.79 11.20
CA THR A 317 14.02 11.86 9.87
C THR A 317 15.51 11.54 9.90
N LEU A 318 16.27 12.13 10.80
CA LEU A 318 17.69 11.84 10.97
C LEU A 318 17.93 10.38 11.40
N MET A 319 17.10 9.84 12.29
CA MET A 319 17.18 8.43 12.68
C MET A 319 16.99 7.49 11.47
N GLY A 320 16.05 7.81 10.58
CA GLY A 320 15.85 7.06 9.33
C GLY A 320 17.08 7.11 8.41
N LEU A 321 17.74 8.27 8.29
CA LEU A 321 18.98 8.39 7.53
C LEU A 321 20.14 7.64 8.21
N ILE A 322 20.27 7.70 9.53
CA ILE A 322 21.26 6.90 10.27
C ILE A 322 21.01 5.40 10.04
N THR A 323 19.74 4.97 10.00
CA THR A 323 19.38 3.59 9.64
C THR A 323 19.87 3.23 8.24
N TYR A 324 19.59 4.07 7.24
CA TYR A 324 20.08 3.85 5.88
C TYR A 324 21.62 3.73 5.82
N MET A 325 22.34 4.66 6.46
CA MET A 325 23.79 4.68 6.53
C MET A 325 24.37 3.42 7.21
N LYS A 326 23.79 3.02 8.33
CA LYS A 326 24.27 1.91 9.14
C LYS A 326 24.06 0.54 8.46
N TYR A 327 22.88 0.34 7.87
CA TYR A 327 22.53 -0.92 7.22
C TYR A 327 23.02 -1.00 5.77
N GLN A 328 23.43 0.10 5.16
CA GLN A 328 23.96 0.18 3.80
C GLN A 328 23.07 -0.54 2.80
N LYS A 329 21.78 -0.33 2.93
CA LYS A 329 20.77 -1.04 2.15
C LYS A 329 19.68 -0.09 1.68
N LYS A 330 19.20 -0.29 0.46
CA LYS A 330 18.05 0.43 -0.08
C LYS A 330 16.94 0.54 0.96
N THR A 331 16.30 1.69 1.06
CA THR A 331 15.33 1.97 2.11
C THR A 331 14.01 2.47 1.52
N LEU A 332 12.91 1.81 1.86
CA LEU A 332 11.56 2.32 1.61
C LEU A 332 11.06 3.06 2.84
N TRP A 333 10.64 4.31 2.68
CA TRP A 333 10.07 5.13 3.73
C TRP A 333 8.57 5.29 3.51
N VAL A 334 7.78 4.60 4.29
CA VAL A 334 6.34 4.44 4.10
C VAL A 334 5.57 5.34 5.05
N LEU A 335 4.66 6.13 4.51
CA LEU A 335 3.92 7.17 5.23
C LEU A 335 2.41 7.05 5.02
N PRO A 336 1.59 7.55 5.99
CA PRO A 336 0.13 7.41 5.94
C PRO A 336 -0.57 8.33 4.93
N THR A 337 0.03 9.48 4.57
CA THR A 337 -0.62 10.48 3.73
C THR A 337 0.33 11.10 2.71
N LEU A 338 -0.23 11.61 1.61
CA LEU A 338 0.54 12.30 0.56
C LEU A 338 1.25 13.55 1.08
N SER A 339 0.59 14.34 1.93
CA SER A 339 1.20 15.54 2.53
C SER A 339 2.42 15.19 3.39
N LEU A 340 2.36 14.05 4.10
CA LEU A 340 3.51 13.52 4.84
C LEU A 340 4.63 13.05 3.91
N CYS A 341 4.31 12.38 2.79
CA CYS A 341 5.31 11.99 1.82
C CYS A 341 6.08 13.20 1.28
N GLU A 342 5.38 14.26 0.89
CA GLU A 342 5.99 15.50 0.39
C GLU A 342 6.82 16.23 1.44
N SER A 343 6.31 16.34 2.68
CA SER A 343 7.04 16.99 3.78
C SER A 343 8.25 16.18 4.23
N THR A 344 8.15 14.86 4.26
CA THR A 344 9.27 13.97 4.59
C THR A 344 10.33 14.00 3.49
N TYR A 345 9.93 14.02 2.22
CA TYR A 345 10.87 14.17 1.10
C TYR A 345 11.70 15.45 1.26
N LYS A 346 11.06 16.61 1.50
CA LYS A 346 11.76 17.86 1.75
C LYS A 346 12.70 17.76 2.95
N SER A 347 12.23 17.18 4.06
CA SER A 347 13.03 17.01 5.27
C SER A 347 14.23 16.08 5.06
N VAL A 348 14.09 15.01 4.29
CA VAL A 348 15.20 14.10 3.95
C VAL A 348 16.23 14.80 3.09
N ILE A 349 15.81 15.59 2.10
CA ILE A 349 16.73 16.39 1.28
C ILE A 349 17.48 17.43 2.15
N ASP A 350 16.77 18.20 2.99
CA ASP A 350 17.38 19.18 3.90
C ASP A 350 18.42 18.52 4.85
N GLU A 351 18.13 17.32 5.36
CA GLU A 351 19.06 16.59 6.22
C GLU A 351 20.28 16.04 5.44
N LEU A 352 20.09 15.55 4.20
CA LEU A 352 21.19 15.13 3.33
C LEU A 352 22.12 16.29 2.98
N GLU A 353 21.56 17.50 2.73
CA GLU A 353 22.35 18.73 2.57
C GLU A 353 23.14 19.06 3.85
N THR A 354 22.51 18.91 5.02
CA THR A 354 23.17 19.12 6.31
C THR A 354 24.33 18.15 6.52
N LEU A 355 24.17 16.89 6.09
CA LEU A 355 25.18 15.83 6.17
C LEU A 355 26.23 15.91 5.05
N ASN A 356 26.16 16.86 4.12
CA ASN A 356 27.00 16.96 2.91
C ASN A 356 26.92 15.70 2.02
N ALA A 357 25.72 15.08 1.94
CA ALA A 357 25.50 13.80 1.26
C ALA A 357 24.53 13.87 0.07
N SER A 358 24.07 15.07 -0.32
CA SER A 358 23.05 15.27 -1.38
C SER A 358 23.44 14.67 -2.74
N ASP A 359 24.73 14.69 -3.08
CA ASP A 359 25.23 14.15 -4.34
C ASP A 359 25.54 12.64 -4.27
N GLN A 360 25.40 12.03 -3.10
CA GLN A 360 25.77 10.64 -2.84
C GLN A 360 24.56 9.72 -2.64
N VAL A 361 23.40 10.30 -2.31
CA VAL A 361 22.17 9.55 -2.00
C VAL A 361 21.01 10.06 -2.85
N SER A 362 20.50 9.20 -3.70
CA SER A 362 19.34 9.48 -4.53
C SER A 362 18.05 9.23 -3.75
N VAL A 363 17.09 10.17 -3.84
CA VAL A 363 15.80 10.08 -3.15
C VAL A 363 14.67 10.11 -4.16
N GLY A 364 13.85 9.07 -4.15
CA GLY A 364 12.63 8.96 -4.94
C GLY A 364 11.39 9.34 -4.14
N LEU A 365 10.41 9.94 -4.81
CA LEU A 365 9.09 10.23 -4.26
C LEU A 365 8.02 9.57 -5.13
N PHE A 366 7.28 8.62 -4.57
CA PHE A 366 6.29 7.83 -5.28
C PHE A 366 4.89 7.94 -4.66
N TYR A 367 3.93 8.44 -5.43
CA TYR A 367 2.51 8.43 -5.09
C TYR A 367 1.64 8.61 -6.35
N SER A 368 0.33 8.39 -6.22
CA SER A 368 -0.61 8.47 -7.36
C SER A 368 -0.18 7.63 -8.57
N ASN A 369 0.41 6.45 -8.29
CA ASN A 369 0.85 5.45 -9.27
C ASN A 369 2.07 5.82 -10.13
N GLU A 370 2.81 6.87 -9.79
CA GLU A 370 4.00 7.31 -10.54
C GLU A 370 5.09 7.89 -9.62
N PHE A 371 6.31 7.89 -10.11
CA PHE A 371 7.38 8.63 -9.48
C PHE A 371 7.24 10.13 -9.81
N LYS A 372 7.11 10.94 -8.78
CA LYS A 372 7.11 12.41 -8.90
C LYS A 372 8.54 12.96 -8.91
N LYS A 373 9.47 12.25 -8.29
CA LYS A 373 10.90 12.50 -8.25
C LYS A 373 11.63 11.16 -8.21
N GLY A 374 12.85 11.12 -8.79
CA GLY A 374 13.64 9.89 -8.84
C GLY A 374 12.96 8.76 -9.60
N ASP A 375 13.38 7.55 -9.33
CA ASP A 375 12.87 6.34 -9.96
C ASP A 375 12.93 5.12 -9.01
N VAL A 376 12.65 3.94 -9.53
CA VAL A 376 12.65 2.69 -8.79
C VAL A 376 14.04 2.26 -8.27
N ASN A 377 15.11 2.82 -8.82
CA ASN A 377 16.51 2.54 -8.43
C ASN A 377 17.03 3.50 -7.35
N SER A 378 16.25 4.53 -7.00
CA SER A 378 16.65 5.48 -5.94
C SER A 378 17.00 4.75 -4.64
N ASP A 379 17.99 5.30 -3.92
CA ASP A 379 18.53 4.71 -2.69
C ASP A 379 17.51 4.73 -1.56
N ILE A 380 16.77 5.82 -1.45
CA ILE A 380 15.66 6.00 -0.53
C ILE A 380 14.42 6.29 -1.36
N ILE A 381 13.35 5.51 -1.19
CA ILE A 381 12.06 5.76 -1.84
C ILE A 381 11.03 6.11 -0.77
N ILE A 382 10.51 7.33 -0.85
CA ILE A 382 9.41 7.79 0.00
C ILE A 382 8.09 7.47 -0.70
N ILE A 383 7.22 6.73 -0.03
CA ILE A 383 6.01 6.17 -0.62
C ILE A 383 4.82 6.20 0.36
N GLY A 384 3.63 6.48 -0.15
CA GLY A 384 2.41 6.33 0.63
C GLY A 384 2.03 4.87 0.83
N ILE A 385 1.51 4.52 2.00
CA ILE A 385 1.08 3.15 2.32
C ILE A 385 0.05 2.61 1.33
N ASP A 386 -0.89 3.45 0.87
CA ASP A 386 -1.90 3.08 -0.13
C ASP A 386 -1.28 2.66 -1.45
N ALA A 387 -0.27 3.43 -1.89
CA ALA A 387 0.43 3.16 -3.14
C ALA A 387 1.24 1.88 -3.03
N LEU A 388 1.91 1.64 -1.88
CA LEU A 388 2.66 0.43 -1.63
C LEU A 388 1.73 -0.79 -1.63
N LEU A 389 0.70 -0.81 -0.79
CA LEU A 389 -0.23 -1.94 -0.68
C LEU A 389 -1.02 -2.17 -1.98
N GLY A 390 -1.40 -1.11 -2.68
CA GLY A 390 -2.04 -1.20 -3.99
C GLY A 390 -1.15 -1.86 -5.05
N ARG A 391 0.16 -1.62 -5.02
CA ARG A 391 1.12 -2.28 -5.92
C ARG A 391 1.33 -3.74 -5.57
N LEU A 392 1.43 -4.04 -4.28
CA LEU A 392 1.51 -5.41 -3.79
C LEU A 392 0.31 -6.25 -4.23
N SER A 393 -0.89 -5.66 -4.26
CA SER A 393 -2.13 -6.35 -4.64
C SER A 393 -2.26 -6.54 -6.16
N LYS A 394 -1.91 -5.50 -6.94
CA LYS A 394 -2.05 -5.50 -8.41
C LYS A 394 -0.85 -6.11 -9.12
N ASN A 395 0.18 -6.46 -8.38
CA ASN A 395 1.42 -7.02 -8.90
C ASN A 395 2.12 -6.15 -9.95
N ASN A 396 1.94 -4.84 -9.85
CA ASN A 396 2.53 -3.85 -10.73
C ASN A 396 3.82 -3.30 -10.13
N LEU A 397 4.80 -2.92 -10.96
CA LEU A 397 6.14 -2.46 -10.53
C LEU A 397 6.88 -3.52 -9.69
N THR A 398 7.14 -4.65 -10.29
CA THR A 398 7.75 -5.82 -9.67
C THR A 398 9.04 -5.54 -8.87
N PRO A 399 9.96 -4.64 -9.29
CA PRO A 399 11.12 -4.30 -8.47
C PRO A 399 10.72 -3.73 -7.10
N LEU A 400 9.68 -2.89 -7.03
CA LEU A 400 9.19 -2.31 -5.77
C LEU A 400 8.56 -3.37 -4.85
N LEU A 401 8.01 -4.46 -5.41
CA LEU A 401 7.50 -5.59 -4.63
C LEU A 401 8.61 -6.30 -3.89
N LEU A 402 9.70 -6.63 -4.57
CA LEU A 402 10.88 -7.22 -3.92
C LEU A 402 11.52 -6.28 -2.92
N ASP A 403 11.54 -4.97 -3.20
CA ASP A 403 12.01 -3.97 -2.24
C ASP A 403 11.14 -3.98 -0.98
N ALA A 404 9.83 -4.05 -1.12
CA ALA A 404 8.92 -4.15 0.02
C ALA A 404 9.18 -5.39 0.89
N LEU A 405 9.69 -6.48 0.31
CA LEU A 405 10.02 -7.70 1.03
C LEU A 405 11.45 -7.71 1.60
N ASN A 406 12.41 -7.12 0.90
CA ASN A 406 13.84 -7.34 1.17
C ASN A 406 14.63 -6.10 1.56
N ALA A 407 14.24 -4.90 1.12
CA ALA A 407 14.89 -3.65 1.49
C ALA A 407 14.66 -3.32 2.97
N ASN A 408 15.39 -2.37 3.52
CA ASN A 408 14.98 -1.76 4.78
C ASN A 408 13.64 -1.05 4.58
N VAL A 409 12.71 -1.19 5.52
CA VAL A 409 11.45 -0.45 5.47
C VAL A 409 11.24 0.33 6.75
N ILE A 410 11.00 1.62 6.62
CA ILE A 410 10.64 2.52 7.71
C ILE A 410 9.17 2.87 7.56
N PHE A 411 8.34 2.44 8.50
CA PHE A 411 6.95 2.88 8.62
C PHE A 411 6.90 4.03 9.61
N ASP A 412 6.75 5.25 9.10
CA ASP A 412 6.70 6.45 9.95
C ASP A 412 5.25 6.84 10.23
N GLU A 413 4.98 7.29 11.45
CA GLU A 413 3.64 7.56 12.00
C GLU A 413 2.66 6.39 11.79
N PHE A 414 3.14 5.15 11.97
CA PHE A 414 2.40 3.92 11.65
C PHE A 414 1.09 3.75 12.42
N HIS A 415 0.91 4.43 13.54
CA HIS A 415 -0.34 4.46 14.29
C HIS A 415 -1.51 5.05 13.48
N GLU A 416 -1.23 5.93 12.50
CA GLU A 416 -2.24 6.49 11.59
C GLU A 416 -2.81 5.42 10.62
N PHE A 417 -2.13 4.28 10.41
CA PHE A 417 -2.66 3.21 9.56
C PHE A 417 -3.88 2.52 10.18
N LEU A 418 -4.01 2.54 11.51
CA LEU A 418 -5.18 2.03 12.22
C LEU A 418 -6.44 2.84 11.92
N MET A 419 -6.30 4.14 11.65
CA MET A 419 -7.42 5.04 11.34
C MET A 419 -8.12 4.71 10.01
N ASN A 420 -7.46 3.91 9.17
CA ASN A 420 -7.99 3.45 7.90
C ASN A 420 -8.15 1.93 7.95
N GLU A 421 -9.31 1.46 8.42
CA GLU A 421 -9.56 0.03 8.63
C GLU A 421 -9.12 -0.88 7.47
N PRO A 422 -9.41 -0.59 6.19
CA PRO A 422 -8.99 -1.48 5.11
C PRO A 422 -7.47 -1.56 4.90
N LEU A 423 -6.73 -0.48 5.22
CA LEU A 423 -5.26 -0.46 5.15
C LEU A 423 -4.63 -1.31 6.25
N PHE A 424 -5.27 -1.37 7.40
CA PHE A 424 -4.69 -1.93 8.59
C PHE A 424 -4.34 -3.43 8.42
N ALA A 425 -5.26 -4.23 7.87
CA ALA A 425 -4.98 -5.65 7.65
C ALA A 425 -3.88 -5.88 6.60
N GLY A 426 -3.85 -5.09 5.53
CA GLY A 426 -2.77 -5.14 4.53
C GLY A 426 -1.40 -4.81 5.14
N PHE A 427 -1.35 -3.78 5.98
CA PHE A 427 -0.16 -3.38 6.73
C PHE A 427 0.31 -4.49 7.69
N ILE A 428 -0.58 -5.07 8.50
CA ILE A 428 -0.25 -6.17 9.41
C ILE A 428 0.23 -7.40 8.65
N ASN A 429 -0.40 -7.74 7.52
CA ASN A 429 0.03 -8.87 6.69
C ASN A 429 1.45 -8.65 6.13
N LEU A 430 1.75 -7.45 5.60
CA LEU A 430 3.09 -7.11 5.12
C LEU A 430 4.13 -7.18 6.24
N LEU A 431 3.81 -6.60 7.41
CA LEU A 431 4.69 -6.65 8.58
C LEU A 431 4.99 -8.08 9.01
N LYS A 432 3.96 -8.92 9.10
CA LYS A 432 4.12 -10.31 9.50
C LYS A 432 4.95 -11.08 8.48
N THR A 433 4.73 -10.85 7.20
CA THR A 433 5.53 -11.44 6.11
C THR A 433 6.99 -11.05 6.26
N ARG A 434 7.29 -9.79 6.47
CA ARG A 434 8.66 -9.30 6.66
C ARG A 434 9.31 -9.84 7.94
N LYS A 435 8.57 -9.87 9.04
CA LYS A 435 9.07 -10.29 10.35
C LYS A 435 9.39 -11.79 10.41
N ASP A 436 8.49 -12.63 9.92
CA ASP A 436 8.53 -14.07 10.13
C ASP A 436 9.08 -14.85 8.91
N TYR A 437 8.97 -14.31 7.69
CA TYR A 437 9.31 -15.05 6.47
C TYR A 437 10.54 -14.52 5.76
N THR A 438 10.67 -13.21 5.58
CA THR A 438 11.83 -12.64 4.89
C THR A 438 12.93 -12.19 5.84
N LEU A 439 12.62 -12.03 7.11
CA LEU A 439 13.51 -11.48 8.16
C LEU A 439 14.16 -10.15 7.76
N ALA A 440 13.48 -9.37 6.94
CA ALA A 440 13.98 -8.09 6.44
C ALA A 440 13.81 -6.98 7.50
N ASN A 441 14.81 -6.11 7.59
CA ASN A 441 14.82 -5.05 8.59
C ASN A 441 13.64 -4.09 8.44
N THR A 442 12.89 -3.92 9.51
CA THR A 442 11.70 -3.09 9.59
C THR A 442 11.78 -2.17 10.79
N PHE A 443 11.51 -0.89 10.58
CA PHE A 443 11.48 0.15 11.60
C PHE A 443 10.11 0.80 11.64
N LEU A 444 9.51 0.82 12.80
CA LEU A 444 8.21 1.42 13.06
C LEU A 444 8.44 2.64 13.94
N LEU A 445 8.29 3.83 13.38
CA LEU A 445 8.54 5.08 14.08
C LEU A 445 7.21 5.74 14.47
N SER A 446 7.08 6.13 15.73
CA SER A 446 5.92 6.88 16.20
C SER A 446 6.21 7.60 17.52
N ALA A 447 5.56 8.74 17.74
CA ALA A 447 5.52 9.38 19.05
C ALA A 447 4.54 8.68 20.02
N THR A 448 3.57 7.95 19.46
CA THR A 448 2.55 7.21 20.20
C THR A 448 2.46 5.80 19.65
N PRO A 449 3.47 4.94 19.92
CA PRO A 449 3.52 3.61 19.35
C PRO A 449 2.36 2.76 19.86
N LEU A 450 1.83 1.96 18.96
CA LEU A 450 0.77 1.01 19.26
C LEU A 450 1.37 -0.36 19.56
N ASP A 451 0.79 -1.06 20.51
CA ASP A 451 1.15 -2.45 20.80
C ASP A 451 0.23 -3.40 20.00
N PHE A 452 0.80 -4.04 18.98
CA PHE A 452 0.11 -5.02 18.15
C PHE A 452 0.53 -6.46 18.46
N LYS A 453 1.18 -6.71 19.62
CA LYS A 453 1.68 -8.05 19.97
C LYS A 453 0.63 -9.15 19.82
N ASN A 454 -0.64 -8.84 20.10
CA ASN A 454 -1.75 -9.79 19.95
C ASN A 454 -2.04 -10.19 18.50
N LEU A 455 -1.63 -9.37 17.51
CA LEU A 455 -1.86 -9.65 16.10
C LEU A 455 -0.66 -10.33 15.43
N TRP A 456 0.57 -9.96 15.79
CA TRP A 456 1.77 -10.45 15.11
C TRP A 456 2.74 -11.27 15.95
N GLY A 457 2.45 -11.47 17.25
CA GLY A 457 3.34 -12.21 18.15
C GLY A 457 4.57 -11.42 18.59
N ASN A 458 5.43 -12.06 19.37
CA ASN A 458 6.61 -11.43 19.99
C ASN A 458 7.95 -11.81 19.34
N SER A 459 7.97 -12.76 18.40
CA SER A 459 9.20 -13.19 17.73
C SER A 459 9.80 -12.08 16.89
N HIS A 460 11.11 -11.95 16.89
CA HIS A 460 11.90 -11.03 16.05
C HIS A 460 11.52 -9.54 16.15
N ILE A 461 10.79 -9.12 17.22
CA ILE A 461 10.37 -7.74 17.43
C ILE A 461 10.89 -7.20 18.75
N LYS A 462 11.32 -5.91 18.76
CA LYS A 462 11.71 -5.19 19.95
C LYS A 462 11.11 -3.79 20.00
N TYR A 463 10.62 -3.42 21.17
CA TYR A 463 10.12 -2.08 21.47
C TYR A 463 11.18 -1.28 22.21
N TRP A 464 11.47 -0.09 21.70
CA TRP A 464 12.43 0.87 22.24
C TRP A 464 11.62 2.03 22.84
N GLU A 465 11.19 1.85 24.12
CA GLU A 465 10.24 2.76 24.78
C GLU A 465 10.95 3.83 25.62
N ASP A 466 12.20 3.60 26.02
CA ASP A 466 12.95 4.46 26.95
C ASP A 466 13.63 5.66 26.23
N MET A 467 13.03 6.15 25.16
CA MET A 467 13.55 7.33 24.47
C MET A 467 13.17 8.60 25.22
N PRO A 468 14.11 9.53 25.43
CA PRO A 468 13.80 10.79 26.11
C PRO A 468 12.83 11.63 25.28
N ILE A 469 11.98 12.37 25.96
CA ILE A 469 11.02 13.26 25.32
C ILE A 469 11.74 14.58 24.97
N TYR A 470 11.72 14.92 23.68
CA TYR A 470 12.33 16.16 23.20
C TYR A 470 11.57 17.38 23.75
N GLY A 471 12.30 18.29 24.37
CA GLY A 471 11.70 19.43 25.07
C GLY A 471 10.81 19.03 26.23
N GLY A 472 11.13 17.92 26.91
CA GLY A 472 10.35 17.36 28.02
C GLY A 472 10.14 18.33 29.18
N ASP A 473 11.06 19.27 29.38
CA ASP A 473 10.98 20.30 30.45
C ASP A 473 10.11 21.52 30.06
N ILE A 474 9.64 21.59 28.77
CA ILE A 474 8.75 22.66 28.36
C ILE A 474 7.43 22.57 29.13
N GLU A 475 7.03 23.65 29.75
CA GLU A 475 5.75 23.77 30.46
C GLU A 475 4.56 23.75 29.51
N VAL A 476 3.50 23.06 29.88
CA VAL A 476 2.20 23.04 29.21
C VAL A 476 1.14 23.51 30.19
N GLU A 477 0.55 24.66 29.89
CA GLU A 477 -0.57 25.21 30.65
C GLU A 477 -1.86 24.74 29.98
N ILE A 478 -2.65 23.93 30.70
CA ILE A 478 -3.86 23.30 30.15
C ILE A 478 -5.07 24.12 30.55
N HIS A 479 -5.92 24.48 29.60
CA HIS A 479 -7.22 25.11 29.84
C HIS A 479 -8.31 24.25 29.20
N TYR A 480 -9.39 24.03 29.95
CA TYR A 480 -10.57 23.32 29.50
C TYR A 480 -11.74 24.28 29.25
N LYS A 481 -12.38 24.09 28.08
CA LYS A 481 -13.58 24.85 27.73
C LYS A 481 -14.62 23.92 27.12
N GLU A 482 -15.87 24.12 27.51
CA GLU A 482 -16.99 23.42 26.88
C GLU A 482 -17.77 24.40 25.98
N GLU A 483 -17.94 24.02 24.73
CA GLU A 483 -18.72 24.78 23.74
C GLU A 483 -19.86 23.91 23.21
N THR A 484 -21.08 24.47 23.14
CA THR A 484 -22.30 23.71 22.84
C THR A 484 -22.74 23.82 21.38
N THR A 485 -22.43 24.93 20.72
CA THR A 485 -22.77 25.19 19.30
C THR A 485 -21.61 25.85 18.55
N LEU A 486 -21.68 25.87 17.21
CA LEU A 486 -20.74 26.67 16.41
C LEU A 486 -20.85 28.17 16.70
N ASP A 487 -22.05 28.64 17.07
CA ASP A 487 -22.30 30.06 17.37
C ASP A 487 -21.73 30.47 18.75
N ASP A 488 -21.59 29.51 19.69
CA ASP A 488 -20.95 29.72 20.98
C ASP A 488 -19.41 29.75 20.90
N MET A 489 -18.85 29.48 19.73
CA MET A 489 -17.41 29.52 19.49
C MET A 489 -16.94 30.98 19.65
N SER A 490 -16.62 31.41 20.86
CA SER A 490 -15.88 32.63 21.09
C SER A 490 -14.44 32.42 20.65
N PHE A 491 -14.20 32.65 19.40
CA PHE A 491 -12.89 32.45 18.77
C PHE A 491 -11.90 33.49 19.33
N SER A 492 -11.07 33.02 20.24
CA SER A 492 -9.85 33.74 20.58
C SER A 492 -8.71 33.15 19.77
N PHE A 493 -8.24 33.87 18.76
CA PHE A 493 -7.09 33.49 17.96
C PHE A 493 -5.91 34.42 18.35
N PRO A 494 -5.19 34.14 19.45
CA PRO A 494 -4.04 34.94 19.79
C PRO A 494 -2.93 34.75 18.75
N GLU A 495 -2.05 35.75 18.65
CA GLU A 495 -0.84 35.58 17.85
C GLU A 495 -0.07 34.33 18.27
N ASN A 496 0.63 33.73 17.32
CA ASN A 496 1.38 32.48 17.52
C ASN A 496 0.48 31.30 17.93
N SER A 497 -0.77 31.23 17.43
CA SER A 497 -1.70 30.13 17.71
C SER A 497 -2.03 29.29 16.47
N ILE A 498 -2.35 28.04 16.74
CA ILE A 498 -3.01 27.15 15.79
C ILE A 498 -4.33 26.67 16.38
N THR A 499 -5.37 26.62 15.54
CA THR A 499 -6.69 26.10 15.91
C THR A 499 -7.03 24.91 15.02
N ILE A 500 -7.28 23.75 15.63
CA ILE A 500 -7.53 22.49 14.95
C ILE A 500 -8.99 22.14 15.09
N LEU A 501 -9.74 22.29 14.01
CA LEU A 501 -11.17 22.03 13.94
C LEU A 501 -11.46 20.67 13.27
N PRO A 502 -12.57 20.02 13.67
CA PRO A 502 -12.84 18.65 13.24
C PRO A 502 -13.28 18.53 11.77
N THR A 503 -13.87 19.57 11.20
CA THR A 503 -14.36 19.55 9.82
C THR A 503 -13.88 20.76 9.03
N VAL A 504 -13.87 20.63 7.69
CA VAL A 504 -13.55 21.76 6.80
C VAL A 504 -14.57 22.86 6.94
N ASP A 505 -15.86 22.52 7.03
CA ASP A 505 -16.95 23.51 7.16
C ASP A 505 -16.83 24.32 8.45
N ALA A 506 -16.48 23.67 9.58
CA ALA A 506 -16.20 24.37 10.84
C ALA A 506 -14.97 25.29 10.74
N ALA A 507 -13.92 24.85 10.05
CA ALA A 507 -12.73 25.68 9.84
C ALA A 507 -13.01 26.89 8.93
N GLN A 508 -13.80 26.70 7.89
CA GLN A 508 -14.24 27.78 6.99
C GLN A 508 -15.17 28.77 7.71
N TYR A 509 -16.13 28.26 8.49
CA TYR A 509 -17.02 29.10 9.31
C TYR A 509 -16.22 29.96 10.28
N ALA A 510 -15.28 29.36 11.02
CA ALA A 510 -14.42 30.08 11.95
C ALA A 510 -13.58 31.17 11.24
N TYR A 511 -13.04 30.86 10.06
CA TYR A 511 -12.26 31.80 9.25
C TYR A 511 -13.10 32.97 8.74
N ILE A 512 -14.30 32.72 8.25
CA ILE A 512 -15.19 33.76 7.69
C ILE A 512 -15.70 34.69 8.78
N ASN A 513 -15.98 34.18 9.98
CA ASN A 513 -16.60 34.93 11.09
C ASN A 513 -15.59 35.55 12.07
N THR A 514 -14.28 35.33 11.88
CA THR A 514 -13.30 35.98 12.72
C THR A 514 -12.96 37.39 12.25
N PRO A 515 -12.91 38.39 13.17
CA PRO A 515 -12.60 39.77 12.80
C PRO A 515 -11.10 40.03 12.60
N ILE A 516 -10.24 39.09 12.95
CA ILE A 516 -8.79 39.25 12.84
C ILE A 516 -8.22 38.50 11.64
N GLU A 517 -7.07 38.99 11.13
CA GLU A 517 -6.37 38.28 10.06
C GLU A 517 -5.91 36.90 10.55
N THR A 518 -6.33 35.87 9.83
CA THR A 518 -5.96 34.46 10.08
C THR A 518 -5.56 33.78 8.75
N LYS A 519 -4.93 32.62 8.82
CA LYS A 519 -4.66 31.78 7.67
C LYS A 519 -5.44 30.48 7.79
N LEU A 520 -6.09 30.05 6.71
CA LEU A 520 -6.94 28.87 6.69
C LEU A 520 -6.24 27.72 5.96
N ILE A 521 -6.24 26.52 6.52
CA ILE A 521 -5.63 25.30 5.95
C ILE A 521 -6.56 24.11 6.04
N HIS A 522 -6.93 23.54 4.89
CA HIS A 522 -7.71 22.30 4.80
C HIS A 522 -7.52 21.58 3.46
N ALA A 523 -8.29 20.53 3.18
CA ALA A 523 -8.13 19.71 1.98
C ALA A 523 -8.80 20.29 0.70
N ARG A 524 -9.80 21.18 0.82
CA ARG A 524 -10.66 21.61 -0.29
C ARG A 524 -10.12 22.85 -1.03
N TYR A 525 -8.82 22.82 -1.41
CA TYR A 525 -8.19 23.81 -2.28
C TYR A 525 -7.81 23.20 -3.62
N LEU A 526 -7.73 24.03 -4.67
CA LEU A 526 -6.97 23.65 -5.85
C LEU A 526 -5.51 23.32 -5.48
N PRO A 527 -4.85 22.40 -6.19
CA PRO A 527 -3.49 21.98 -5.84
C PRO A 527 -2.48 23.13 -5.69
N GLU A 528 -2.56 24.12 -6.59
CA GLU A 528 -1.69 25.28 -6.57
C GLU A 528 -1.97 26.19 -5.36
N ASP A 529 -3.23 26.50 -5.09
CA ASP A 529 -3.63 27.32 -3.95
C ASP A 529 -3.26 26.63 -2.64
N LYS A 530 -3.51 25.31 -2.54
CA LYS A 530 -3.09 24.51 -1.38
C LYS A 530 -1.59 24.60 -1.15
N LYS A 531 -0.79 24.48 -2.19
CA LYS A 531 0.67 24.62 -2.10
C LYS A 531 1.07 25.99 -1.59
N ASN A 532 0.50 27.06 -2.13
CA ASN A 532 0.76 28.44 -1.71
C ASN A 532 0.41 28.69 -0.24
N HIS A 533 -0.74 28.14 0.23
CA HIS A 533 -1.13 28.21 1.65
C HIS A 533 -0.14 27.46 2.54
N LEU A 534 0.27 26.25 2.14
CA LEU A 534 1.23 25.46 2.89
C LEU A 534 2.60 26.14 2.97
N ASP A 535 3.11 26.66 1.86
CA ASP A 535 4.37 27.40 1.80
C ASP A 535 4.30 28.64 2.70
N THR A 536 3.19 29.37 2.71
CA THR A 536 2.96 30.51 3.63
C THR A 536 3.03 30.07 5.09
N VAL A 537 2.37 28.96 5.47
CA VAL A 537 2.41 28.43 6.83
C VAL A 537 3.83 28.00 7.24
N PHE A 538 4.56 27.33 6.34
CA PHE A 538 5.96 26.95 6.62
C PHE A 538 6.88 28.15 6.77
N ASN A 539 6.68 29.21 6.00
CA ASN A 539 7.45 30.46 6.13
C ASN A 539 7.19 31.15 7.49
N ILE A 540 5.97 31.07 8.01
CA ILE A 540 5.58 31.70 9.27
C ILE A 540 5.94 30.82 10.48
N TYR A 541 5.67 29.53 10.43
CA TYR A 541 5.73 28.61 11.57
C TYR A 541 6.82 27.53 11.51
N GLY A 542 7.54 27.44 10.37
CA GLY A 542 8.59 26.43 10.16
C GLY A 542 9.89 26.75 10.89
N LYS A 543 10.81 25.80 10.93
CA LYS A 543 12.11 25.88 11.66
C LYS A 543 12.98 27.07 11.25
N LYS A 544 12.92 27.51 10.00
CA LYS A 544 13.71 28.63 9.46
C LYS A 544 13.01 29.98 9.60
N SER A 545 11.81 30.03 10.23
CA SER A 545 11.06 31.29 10.38
C SER A 545 11.73 32.25 11.36
N THR A 546 11.83 33.51 10.95
CA THR A 546 12.29 34.63 11.78
C THR A 546 11.14 35.52 12.26
N VAL A 547 9.90 35.15 11.94
CA VAL A 547 8.69 35.92 12.27
C VAL A 547 8.41 35.83 13.76
N LYS A 548 8.44 36.97 14.46
CA LYS A 548 8.21 37.05 15.93
C LYS A 548 6.73 36.99 16.28
N TYR A 549 5.87 37.67 15.56
CA TYR A 549 4.42 37.72 15.74
C TYR A 549 3.77 36.98 14.59
N LYS A 550 3.31 35.76 14.84
CA LYS A 550 2.81 34.86 13.79
C LYS A 550 1.32 35.00 13.67
N THR A 551 0.83 35.27 12.46
CA THR A 551 -0.60 35.28 12.16
C THR A 551 -1.24 33.95 12.55
N PRO A 552 -2.36 33.94 13.31
CA PRO A 552 -3.02 32.70 13.71
C PRO A 552 -3.41 31.80 12.53
N ILE A 553 -3.33 30.49 12.73
CA ILE A 553 -3.76 29.50 11.74
C ILE A 553 -5.02 28.80 12.22
N ILE A 554 -5.99 28.70 11.33
CA ILE A 554 -7.19 27.87 11.49
C ILE A 554 -7.08 26.72 10.49
N GLY A 555 -7.37 25.51 10.91
CA GLY A 555 -7.43 24.40 9.97
C GLY A 555 -7.97 23.12 10.56
N THR A 556 -7.96 22.10 9.74
CA THR A 556 -8.40 20.77 10.12
C THR A 556 -7.23 19.93 10.64
N ASN A 557 -7.49 18.66 10.93
CA ASN A 557 -6.48 17.68 11.34
C ASN A 557 -5.17 17.69 10.52
N ILE A 558 -5.20 18.18 9.30
CA ILE A 558 -4.00 18.31 8.46
C ILE A 558 -2.89 19.11 9.14
N ILE A 559 -3.22 20.07 10.02
CA ILE A 559 -2.24 20.84 10.79
C ILE A 559 -1.74 20.04 12.00
N GLY A 560 -2.62 19.28 12.64
CA GLY A 560 -2.31 18.49 13.84
C GLY A 560 -1.36 17.35 13.58
N THR A 561 -1.35 16.80 12.34
CA THR A 561 -0.53 15.67 11.95
C THR A 561 0.39 16.02 10.79
N GLY A 562 1.67 15.67 10.91
CA GLY A 562 2.61 15.68 9.78
C GLY A 562 3.29 16.98 9.44
N PHE A 563 2.90 18.14 9.99
CA PHE A 563 3.56 19.40 9.67
C PHE A 563 4.72 19.72 10.64
N ASN A 564 5.83 20.17 10.06
CA ASN A 564 6.99 20.59 10.86
C ASN A 564 6.90 22.08 11.22
N ILE A 565 5.93 22.39 12.09
CA ILE A 565 5.60 23.74 12.56
C ILE A 565 5.71 23.84 14.06
N SER A 566 5.89 25.06 14.58
CA SER A 566 6.02 25.38 15.99
C SER A 566 5.16 26.57 16.38
N THR A 567 4.42 26.44 17.49
CA THR A 567 3.48 27.45 17.99
C THR A 567 3.57 27.61 19.50
N ARG A 568 3.03 28.72 20.02
CA ARG A 568 2.89 28.96 21.47
C ARG A 568 1.54 28.50 22.01
N THR A 569 0.47 28.71 21.24
CA THR A 569 -0.90 28.40 21.67
C THR A 569 -1.55 27.40 20.73
N ILE A 570 -2.24 26.45 21.29
CA ILE A 570 -2.95 25.40 20.57
C ILE A 570 -4.39 25.37 21.04
N ASN A 571 -5.35 25.57 20.13
CA ASN A 571 -6.77 25.37 20.35
C ASN A 571 -7.17 24.05 19.69
N ASP A 572 -7.47 23.02 20.46
CA ASP A 572 -7.73 21.68 19.96
C ASP A 572 -9.17 21.25 20.22
N TYR A 573 -9.89 20.98 19.13
CA TYR A 573 -11.27 20.44 19.15
C TYR A 573 -11.29 18.93 18.89
N ILE A 574 -10.15 18.33 18.49
CA ILE A 574 -10.05 16.91 18.15
C ILE A 574 -9.29 16.19 19.26
N ILE A 575 -9.91 15.98 20.36
CA ILE A 575 -9.27 15.50 21.57
C ILE A 575 -9.37 13.98 21.63
N THR A 576 -8.24 13.31 21.45
CA THR A 576 -8.06 11.87 21.77
C THR A 576 -6.69 11.69 22.43
N PRO A 577 -6.45 10.62 23.18
CA PRO A 577 -5.17 10.45 23.87
C PRO A 577 -3.95 10.61 22.94
N MET A 578 -3.93 9.91 21.83
CA MET A 578 -2.80 9.93 20.88
C MET A 578 -2.66 11.29 20.18
N ARG A 579 -3.80 11.90 19.79
CA ARG A 579 -3.77 13.22 19.14
C ARG A 579 -3.31 14.32 20.05
N THR A 580 -3.71 14.32 21.31
CA THR A 580 -3.22 15.28 22.30
C THR A 580 -1.69 15.30 22.34
N ILE A 581 -1.06 14.13 22.40
CA ILE A 581 0.40 14.02 22.41
C ILE A 581 1.04 14.54 21.11
N GLN A 582 0.44 14.23 19.97
CA GLN A 582 0.93 14.68 18.66
C GLN A 582 0.77 16.20 18.49
N THR A 583 -0.38 16.72 18.90
CA THR A 583 -0.71 18.14 18.80
C THR A 583 0.17 18.96 19.71
N ILE A 584 0.37 18.54 20.97
CA ILE A 584 1.31 19.17 21.92
C ILE A 584 2.76 19.13 21.37
N GLY A 585 3.12 18.14 20.58
CA GLY A 585 4.38 18.09 19.85
C GLY A 585 4.59 19.24 18.84
N ARG A 586 3.56 20.04 18.54
CA ARG A 586 3.65 21.29 17.75
C ARG A 586 3.92 22.51 18.63
N GLY A 587 3.62 22.42 19.93
CA GLY A 587 3.91 23.47 20.89
C GLY A 587 5.41 23.57 21.18
N SER A 588 6.00 24.73 20.93
CA SER A 588 7.44 24.95 21.12
C SER A 588 8.32 23.82 20.54
N ARG A 589 7.98 23.39 19.32
CA ARG A 589 8.65 22.25 18.67
C ARG A 589 10.15 22.45 18.45
N PHE A 590 10.56 23.69 18.27
CA PHE A 590 11.97 24.07 18.07
C PHE A 590 12.61 24.71 19.29
N GLY A 591 11.92 24.71 20.44
CA GLY A 591 12.43 25.25 21.72
C GLY A 591 12.31 26.76 21.87
N GLU A 592 11.42 27.42 21.08
CA GLU A 592 11.29 28.90 21.07
C GLU A 592 10.55 29.46 22.32
N TYR A 593 9.71 28.63 22.92
CA TYR A 593 8.88 29.03 24.07
C TYR A 593 9.17 28.12 25.26
N SER A 594 9.31 28.72 26.47
CA SER A 594 9.41 27.94 27.71
C SER A 594 8.08 27.36 28.16
N ARG A 595 6.96 27.96 27.67
CA ARG A 595 5.61 27.52 27.99
C ARG A 595 4.71 27.52 26.76
N VAL A 596 3.90 26.46 26.64
CA VAL A 596 2.86 26.25 25.63
C VAL A 596 1.49 26.35 26.32
N ILE A 597 0.55 27.06 25.71
CA ILE A 597 -0.85 27.10 26.14
C ILE A 597 -1.62 26.05 25.31
N TYR A 598 -2.26 25.12 26.00
CA TYR A 598 -3.06 24.08 25.38
C TYR A 598 -4.52 24.18 25.81
N ASN A 599 -5.34 24.69 24.91
CA ASN A 599 -6.78 24.84 25.10
C ASN A 599 -7.49 23.59 24.59
N VAL A 600 -8.03 22.82 25.54
CA VAL A 600 -8.84 21.60 25.29
C VAL A 600 -10.29 22.08 25.14
N ILE A 601 -10.83 22.02 23.92
CA ILE A 601 -12.17 22.51 23.62
C ILE A 601 -13.08 21.34 23.33
N SER A 602 -13.90 20.98 24.32
CA SER A 602 -14.89 19.91 24.19
C SER A 602 -16.18 20.47 23.59
N SER A 603 -16.56 20.00 22.43
CA SER A 603 -17.83 20.38 21.85
C SER A 603 -18.81 19.22 21.92
N ASN A 604 -19.98 19.49 22.53
CA ASN A 604 -21.11 18.55 22.55
C ASN A 604 -21.99 18.64 21.28
N MET A 605 -21.38 18.92 20.14
CA MET A 605 -22.11 19.07 18.88
C MET A 605 -22.80 17.75 18.48
N LYS A 606 -24.01 17.56 18.96
CA LYS A 606 -24.87 16.40 18.65
C LYS A 606 -25.30 16.34 17.17
N ALA A 607 -25.13 17.41 16.43
CA ALA A 607 -25.69 17.56 15.10
C ALA A 607 -24.71 17.32 13.94
N ASP A 608 -23.39 17.33 14.18
CA ASP A 608 -22.42 17.22 13.09
C ASP A 608 -21.95 15.77 12.89
N THR A 609 -22.53 15.11 11.88
CA THR A 609 -22.19 13.74 11.49
C THR A 609 -20.72 13.58 11.09
N GLY A 610 -20.05 14.65 10.67
CA GLY A 610 -18.61 14.64 10.32
C GLY A 610 -17.71 14.52 11.54
N ILE A 611 -18.00 15.27 12.61
CA ILE A 611 -17.29 15.20 13.90
C ILE A 611 -17.46 13.81 14.52
N ARG A 612 -18.69 13.32 14.53
CA ARG A 612 -19.00 11.99 15.08
C ARG A 612 -18.23 10.88 14.38
N LYS A 613 -18.11 10.93 13.05
CA LYS A 613 -17.32 9.97 12.27
C LYS A 613 -15.83 10.02 12.59
N LEU A 614 -15.25 11.23 12.71
CA LEU A 614 -13.84 11.39 13.08
C LEU A 614 -13.56 10.88 14.49
N ILE A 615 -14.50 11.10 15.41
CA ILE A 615 -14.40 10.64 16.80
C ILE A 615 -14.61 9.13 16.89
N GLU A 616 -15.59 8.57 16.16
CA GLU A 616 -15.85 7.13 16.11
C GLU A 616 -14.73 6.36 15.40
N SER A 617 -14.03 6.98 14.46
CA SER A 617 -12.85 6.38 13.80
C SER A 617 -11.56 6.48 14.61
N CYS A 618 -11.53 7.31 15.65
CA CYS A 618 -10.30 7.67 16.38
C CYS A 618 -10.07 6.94 17.69
N ALA A 619 -10.75 5.89 18.00
CA ALA A 619 -10.65 5.04 19.15
C ALA A 619 -12.01 4.86 19.82
N CYS A 620 -12.11 3.84 20.63
CA CYS A 620 -13.24 3.58 21.49
C CYS A 620 -13.78 4.92 22.09
N MET A 621 -15.02 5.24 21.80
CA MET A 621 -15.68 6.48 22.29
C MET A 621 -15.55 6.65 23.82
N SER A 622 -15.50 5.53 24.55
CA SER A 622 -15.29 5.52 25.98
C SER A 622 -13.92 6.08 26.37
N MET A 623 -12.86 5.71 25.67
CA MET A 623 -11.51 6.23 25.94
C MET A 623 -11.42 7.72 25.70
N ARG A 624 -12.08 8.24 24.64
CA ARG A 624 -12.10 9.69 24.40
C ARG A 624 -12.78 10.44 25.53
N THR A 625 -13.97 10.02 25.94
CA THR A 625 -14.72 10.66 27.03
C THR A 625 -13.89 10.69 28.30
N GLN A 626 -13.29 9.57 28.67
CA GLN A 626 -12.46 9.44 29.85
C GLN A 626 -11.16 10.25 29.78
N TRP A 627 -10.59 10.39 28.57
CA TRP A 627 -9.42 11.25 28.37
C TRP A 627 -9.76 12.73 28.52
N VAL A 628 -10.90 13.16 27.97
CA VAL A 628 -11.39 14.54 28.11
C VAL A 628 -11.68 14.86 29.60
N GLU A 629 -12.35 13.97 30.33
CA GLU A 629 -12.59 14.13 31.77
C GLU A 629 -11.28 14.20 32.55
N LEU A 630 -10.29 13.38 32.22
CA LEU A 630 -8.96 13.45 32.82
C LEU A 630 -8.29 14.80 32.55
N LEU A 631 -8.33 15.31 31.31
CA LEU A 631 -7.75 16.64 31.01
C LEU A 631 -8.48 17.79 31.70
N LYS A 632 -9.78 17.65 31.96
CA LYS A 632 -10.57 18.61 32.72
C LYS A 632 -10.06 18.79 34.17
N ASP A 633 -9.57 17.71 34.78
CA ASP A 633 -8.95 17.76 36.10
C ASP A 633 -7.64 18.57 36.13
N TYR A 634 -7.08 18.86 34.93
CA TYR A 634 -5.88 19.68 34.77
C TYR A 634 -6.19 21.12 34.34
N ASP A 635 -7.45 21.56 34.34
CA ASP A 635 -7.81 22.93 33.98
C ASP A 635 -7.08 23.95 34.88
N GLY A 636 -6.44 24.95 34.26
CA GLY A 636 -5.63 25.95 34.92
C GLY A 636 -4.29 25.46 35.52
N LYS A 637 -3.93 24.20 35.34
CA LYS A 637 -2.65 23.64 35.77
C LYS A 637 -1.54 23.80 34.76
N VAL A 638 -0.32 23.92 35.27
CA VAL A 638 0.91 23.91 34.49
C VAL A 638 1.66 22.62 34.78
N ILE A 639 1.92 21.84 33.79
CA ILE A 639 2.69 20.59 33.86
C ILE A 639 3.79 20.59 32.79
N THR A 640 4.80 19.76 32.92
CA THR A 640 5.80 19.60 31.88
C THR A 640 5.31 18.64 30.77
N LYS A 641 5.92 18.69 29.59
CA LYS A 641 5.66 17.68 28.55
C LYS A 641 5.97 16.27 29.03
N ASN A 642 7.03 16.08 29.84
CA ASN A 642 7.36 14.79 30.45
C ASN A 642 6.20 14.26 31.31
N GLU A 643 5.63 15.12 32.17
CA GLU A 643 4.48 14.75 33.00
C GLU A 643 3.27 14.38 32.12
N LEU A 644 2.99 15.15 31.07
CA LEU A 644 1.88 14.86 30.15
C LEU A 644 2.05 13.51 29.44
N TYR A 645 3.27 13.17 29.00
CA TYR A 645 3.57 11.84 28.43
C TYR A 645 3.40 10.73 29.46
N THR A 646 3.78 10.97 30.73
CA THR A 646 3.55 10.02 31.82
C THR A 646 2.05 9.77 32.04
N ILE A 647 1.27 10.84 32.10
CA ILE A 647 -0.20 10.78 32.21
C ILE A 647 -0.80 9.98 31.06
N TYR A 648 -0.34 10.23 29.82
CA TYR A 648 -0.77 9.50 28.64
C TYR A 648 -0.42 8.00 28.75
N ASN A 649 0.80 7.65 29.10
CA ASN A 649 1.23 6.26 29.22
C ASN A 649 0.46 5.50 30.31
N ASP A 650 0.21 6.14 31.46
CA ASP A 650 -0.57 5.55 32.56
C ASP A 650 -2.04 5.36 32.14
N PHE A 651 -2.60 6.33 31.41
CA PHE A 651 -3.93 6.22 30.83
C PHE A 651 -4.02 5.03 29.87
N MET A 652 -3.09 4.91 28.91
CA MET A 652 -3.08 3.81 27.92
C MET A 652 -2.89 2.45 28.59
N LYS A 653 -2.06 2.36 29.65
CA LYS A 653 -1.91 1.14 30.44
C LYS A 653 -3.22 0.76 31.14
N LYS A 654 -3.92 1.73 31.73
CA LYS A 654 -5.20 1.51 32.41
C LYS A 654 -6.27 0.95 31.46
N TYR A 655 -6.28 1.38 30.21
CA TYR A 655 -7.27 1.01 29.20
C TYR A 655 -6.74 0.01 28.17
N THR A 656 -5.70 -0.76 28.49
CA THR A 656 -5.07 -1.75 27.59
C THR A 656 -6.06 -2.78 27.05
N LYS A 657 -7.02 -3.21 27.88
CA LYS A 657 -8.01 -4.21 27.47
C LYS A 657 -8.96 -3.68 26.39
N GLU A 658 -9.52 -2.50 26.62
CA GLU A 658 -10.42 -1.81 25.67
C GLU A 658 -9.69 -1.49 24.37
N TRP A 659 -8.44 -1.07 24.48
CA TRP A 659 -7.58 -0.81 23.34
C TRP A 659 -7.33 -2.08 22.50
N ASN A 660 -6.98 -3.19 23.14
CA ASN A 660 -6.77 -4.46 22.45
C ASN A 660 -8.04 -4.98 21.78
N MET A 661 -9.21 -4.81 22.40
CA MET A 661 -10.49 -5.15 21.77
C MET A 661 -10.73 -4.31 20.51
N TYR A 662 -10.54 -2.98 20.60
CA TYR A 662 -10.68 -2.07 19.47
C TYR A 662 -9.75 -2.45 18.31
N ILE A 663 -8.45 -2.69 18.57
CA ILE A 663 -7.48 -3.13 17.57
C ILE A 663 -7.94 -4.43 16.90
N SER A 664 -8.42 -5.39 17.69
CA SER A 664 -8.91 -6.69 17.17
C SER A 664 -10.13 -6.53 16.28
N ASP A 665 -11.07 -5.65 16.64
CA ASP A 665 -12.25 -5.35 15.83
C ASP A 665 -11.88 -4.63 14.54
N CYS A 666 -11.00 -3.63 14.58
CA CYS A 666 -10.46 -2.96 13.39
C CYS A 666 -9.77 -3.96 12.46
N PHE A 667 -8.97 -4.86 12.99
CA PHE A 667 -8.29 -5.89 12.21
C PHE A 667 -9.28 -6.86 11.55
N LYS A 668 -10.30 -7.29 12.30
CA LYS A 668 -11.36 -8.16 11.78
C LYS A 668 -12.12 -7.48 10.65
N ASN A 669 -12.60 -6.24 10.87
CA ASN A 669 -13.35 -5.48 9.88
C ASN A 669 -12.50 -5.20 8.62
N SER A 670 -11.24 -4.83 8.82
CA SER A 670 -10.28 -4.62 7.73
C SER A 670 -10.06 -5.90 6.92
N THR A 671 -9.87 -7.04 7.57
CA THR A 671 -9.71 -8.34 6.91
C THR A 671 -10.96 -8.72 6.12
N ASP A 672 -12.15 -8.51 6.69
CA ASP A 672 -13.43 -8.80 6.02
C ASP A 672 -13.63 -7.93 4.77
N ASN A 673 -13.19 -6.68 4.79
CA ASN A 673 -13.24 -5.79 3.64
C ASN A 673 -12.22 -6.16 2.56
N LEU A 674 -10.99 -6.47 2.95
CA LEU A 674 -9.93 -6.85 2.00
C LEU A 674 -10.21 -8.20 1.32
N THR A 675 -10.85 -9.15 1.99
CA THR A 675 -11.25 -10.43 1.38
C THR A 675 -12.29 -10.24 0.29
N LYS A 676 -13.18 -9.25 0.41
CA LYS A 676 -14.19 -8.94 -0.63
C LYS A 676 -13.56 -8.50 -1.95
N ILE A 677 -12.40 -7.86 -1.91
CA ILE A 677 -11.66 -7.38 -3.09
C ILE A 677 -10.41 -8.21 -3.39
N ARG A 678 -10.24 -9.34 -2.70
CA ARG A 678 -9.11 -10.28 -2.89
C ARG A 678 -7.73 -9.66 -2.72
N TYR A 679 -7.64 -8.51 -2.10
CA TYR A 679 -6.41 -7.75 -1.95
C TYR A 679 -5.33 -8.49 -1.17
N VAL A 680 -5.72 -9.19 -0.11
CA VAL A 680 -4.79 -9.88 0.80
C VAL A 680 -4.17 -11.11 0.15
N SER A 681 -4.90 -11.79 -0.72
CA SER A 681 -4.39 -12.95 -1.46
C SER A 681 -3.55 -12.55 -2.68
N GLY A 682 -3.56 -11.27 -3.05
CA GLY A 682 -2.93 -10.79 -4.27
C GLY A 682 -3.55 -11.31 -5.56
N ASN A 683 -4.71 -11.93 -5.48
CA ASN A 683 -5.45 -12.50 -6.61
C ASN A 683 -6.41 -11.43 -7.17
N TYR A 684 -5.83 -10.31 -7.57
CA TYR A 684 -6.58 -9.18 -8.11
C TYR A 684 -7.09 -9.51 -9.52
N LYS A 685 -8.37 -9.29 -9.75
CA LYS A 685 -9.02 -9.38 -11.06
C LYS A 685 -9.43 -8.01 -11.56
N LYS A 686 -9.69 -7.90 -12.87
CA LYS A 686 -10.18 -6.66 -13.48
C LYS A 686 -11.56 -6.26 -12.93
N SER A 687 -12.42 -7.23 -12.57
CA SER A 687 -13.69 -6.98 -11.86
C SER A 687 -13.50 -6.32 -10.50
N ASP A 688 -12.32 -6.48 -9.89
CA ASP A 688 -11.99 -5.80 -8.66
C ASP A 688 -11.73 -4.30 -8.89
N ASP A 689 -11.37 -3.87 -10.13
CA ASP A 689 -11.36 -2.46 -10.52
C ASP A 689 -12.75 -1.82 -10.40
N ASP A 690 -13.81 -2.53 -10.77
CA ASP A 690 -15.17 -2.04 -10.61
C ASP A 690 -15.57 -1.92 -9.14
N LYS A 691 -15.14 -2.84 -8.27
CA LYS A 691 -15.33 -2.76 -6.83
C LYS A 691 -14.52 -1.63 -6.21
N LEU A 692 -13.26 -1.47 -6.62
CA LEU A 692 -12.43 -0.31 -6.25
C LEU A 692 -13.05 0.99 -6.74
N ASN A 693 -13.58 0.97 -7.96
CA ASN A 693 -14.29 2.08 -8.55
C ASN A 693 -15.61 2.40 -7.83
N ARG A 694 -16.20 1.45 -7.13
CA ARG A 694 -17.41 1.64 -6.30
C ARG A 694 -17.08 2.07 -4.86
N GLY A 695 -15.82 2.35 -4.52
CA GLY A 695 -15.42 2.85 -3.21
C GLY A 695 -14.76 1.84 -2.28
N TYR A 696 -14.58 0.60 -2.70
CA TYR A 696 -13.79 -0.37 -1.94
C TYR A 696 -12.29 -0.08 -2.15
N THR A 697 -11.78 0.90 -1.44
CA THR A 697 -10.35 1.23 -1.41
C THR A 697 -9.74 0.84 -0.08
N TYR A 698 -8.41 0.85 0.03
CA TYR A 698 -7.74 0.69 1.32
C TYR A 698 -8.13 1.74 2.36
N ARG A 699 -8.68 2.88 1.93
CA ARG A 699 -9.15 3.96 2.81
C ARG A 699 -10.64 3.85 3.18
N GLY A 700 -11.27 2.71 2.89
CA GLY A 700 -12.69 2.50 3.11
C GLY A 700 -13.53 2.91 1.89
N GLU A 701 -14.83 3.02 2.09
CA GLU A 701 -15.80 3.34 1.05
C GLU A 701 -15.76 4.84 0.65
N SER A 702 -14.56 5.39 0.39
CA SER A 702 -14.45 6.75 -0.14
C SER A 702 -14.29 6.70 -1.65
N THR A 703 -15.00 7.58 -2.33
CA THR A 703 -14.88 7.74 -3.78
C THR A 703 -14.46 9.17 -4.07
N ASN A 704 -13.38 9.32 -4.83
CA ASN A 704 -12.91 10.60 -5.30
C ASN A 704 -13.68 11.01 -6.55
N PHE A 705 -14.35 12.13 -6.49
CA PHE A 705 -15.00 12.76 -7.64
C PHE A 705 -14.29 14.06 -7.99
N TYR A 706 -14.22 14.36 -9.27
CA TYR A 706 -13.87 15.69 -9.70
C TYR A 706 -15.11 16.59 -9.65
N ALA A 707 -14.98 17.71 -8.97
CA ALA A 707 -16.05 18.70 -8.81
C ALA A 707 -15.59 20.07 -9.30
N THR A 708 -16.51 20.85 -9.80
CA THR A 708 -16.32 22.23 -10.22
C THR A 708 -17.49 23.09 -9.78
N VAL A 709 -17.27 24.39 -9.72
CA VAL A 709 -18.31 25.39 -9.44
C VAL A 709 -18.32 26.45 -10.52
N PRO A 710 -19.46 27.12 -10.80
CA PRO A 710 -19.48 28.28 -11.68
C PRO A 710 -18.80 29.47 -10.98
N LEU A 711 -17.98 30.19 -11.73
CA LEU A 711 -17.38 31.45 -11.32
C LEU A 711 -18.27 32.64 -11.70
N ASP A 712 -18.03 33.77 -11.04
CA ASP A 712 -18.87 35.01 -11.26
C ASP A 712 -18.79 35.55 -12.70
N ASP A 713 -17.75 35.22 -13.43
CA ASP A 713 -17.55 35.58 -14.85
C ASP A 713 -18.25 34.62 -15.85
N GLY A 714 -19.00 33.65 -15.33
CA GLY A 714 -19.71 32.65 -16.14
C GLY A 714 -18.82 31.49 -16.62
N THR A 715 -17.55 31.44 -16.25
CA THR A 715 -16.67 30.31 -16.47
C THR A 715 -16.78 29.26 -15.34
N TYR A 716 -16.07 28.17 -15.47
CA TYR A 716 -16.02 27.13 -14.43
C TYR A 716 -14.62 27.03 -13.85
N MET A 717 -14.57 26.82 -12.54
CA MET A 717 -13.32 26.53 -11.84
C MET A 717 -12.66 25.25 -12.39
N ASP A 718 -11.34 25.18 -12.38
CA ASP A 718 -10.63 23.94 -12.65
C ASP A 718 -11.11 22.80 -11.72
N PRO A 719 -11.26 21.58 -12.25
CA PRO A 719 -11.80 20.49 -11.44
C PRO A 719 -10.94 20.16 -10.23
N ILE A 720 -11.56 20.16 -9.05
CA ILE A 720 -10.95 19.75 -7.78
C ILE A 720 -11.42 18.34 -7.39
N VAL A 721 -10.51 17.55 -6.83
CA VAL A 721 -10.84 16.24 -6.27
C VAL A 721 -11.52 16.43 -4.91
N CYS A 722 -12.76 15.96 -4.81
CA CYS A 722 -13.48 15.88 -3.54
C CYS A 722 -13.57 14.43 -3.08
N ASP A 723 -13.09 14.16 -1.86
CA ASP A 723 -13.32 12.88 -1.19
C ASP A 723 -14.73 12.85 -0.63
N ILE A 724 -15.55 11.94 -1.13
CA ILE A 724 -16.90 11.74 -0.65
C ILE A 724 -16.95 10.37 0.04
N ASN A 725 -17.11 10.37 1.37
CA ASN A 725 -17.34 9.14 2.11
C ASN A 725 -18.73 8.60 1.79
N ILE A 726 -18.75 7.44 1.18
CA ILE A 726 -19.96 6.75 0.77
C ILE A 726 -20.29 5.66 1.81
N ARG A 727 -21.38 5.80 2.58
CA ARG A 727 -21.90 4.70 3.41
C ARG A 727 -23.04 4.00 2.66
N PHE A 728 -22.95 2.70 2.48
CA PHE A 728 -24.03 1.87 1.97
C PHE A 728 -25.02 1.52 3.09
N LYS A 729 -26.32 1.73 2.86
CA LYS A 729 -27.37 1.06 3.64
C LYS A 729 -27.59 -0.31 2.99
N ASP A 730 -27.50 -1.37 3.80
CA ASP A 730 -27.43 -2.77 3.34
C ASP A 730 -28.64 -3.29 2.52
N ASP A 731 -29.78 -2.58 2.49
CA ASP A 731 -31.06 -3.08 1.93
C ASP A 731 -31.63 -2.27 0.77
N THR A 732 -30.87 -1.39 0.13
CA THR A 732 -31.37 -0.58 -0.99
C THR A 732 -30.85 -1.06 -2.34
N ASP A 733 -31.69 -0.94 -3.40
CA ASP A 733 -31.29 -1.19 -4.80
C ASP A 733 -29.95 -0.52 -5.08
N PRO A 734 -28.97 -1.18 -5.72
CA PRO A 734 -27.70 -0.60 -6.08
C PRO A 734 -27.80 0.75 -6.80
N LYS A 735 -28.87 0.97 -7.57
CA LYS A 735 -29.15 2.25 -8.26
C LYS A 735 -29.57 3.37 -7.30
N ASP A 736 -30.26 3.03 -6.20
CA ASP A 736 -30.72 4.01 -5.20
C ASP A 736 -29.66 4.24 -4.10
N ARG A 737 -28.74 3.30 -3.91
CA ARG A 737 -27.62 3.46 -2.97
C ARG A 737 -26.77 4.69 -3.28
N TYR A 738 -26.46 4.92 -4.53
CA TYR A 738 -25.65 6.08 -4.95
C TYR A 738 -26.37 7.42 -4.74
N TYR A 739 -27.68 7.44 -4.86
CA TYR A 739 -28.46 8.68 -4.77
C TYR A 739 -28.58 9.19 -3.32
N PHE A 740 -28.74 8.30 -2.36
CA PHE A 740 -28.94 8.64 -0.94
C PHE A 740 -27.67 9.14 -0.24
N MET A 741 -26.52 8.78 -0.74
CA MET A 741 -25.23 9.01 -0.09
C MET A 741 -24.59 10.34 -0.46
N LEU A 742 -24.90 10.83 -1.61
CA LEU A 742 -24.40 12.10 -2.11
C LEU A 742 -25.22 13.28 -1.57
N SER A 743 -26.43 13.02 -1.05
CA SER A 743 -27.34 14.05 -0.54
C SER A 743 -27.00 14.58 0.87
N GLY A 744 -26.10 13.93 1.62
CA GLY A 744 -25.83 14.28 3.03
C GLY A 744 -24.79 15.38 3.24
N LEU A 745 -23.91 15.65 2.27
CA LEU A 745 -22.82 16.63 2.37
C LEU A 745 -22.84 17.67 1.25
N PHE A 746 -23.43 17.34 0.12
CA PHE A 746 -23.55 18.21 -1.03
C PHE A 746 -25.01 18.13 -1.51
N ASN A 747 -25.65 19.27 -1.76
CA ASN A 747 -26.90 19.27 -2.54
C ASN A 747 -26.54 18.86 -3.97
N PHE A 748 -26.64 17.58 -4.25
CA PHE A 748 -26.35 17.06 -5.57
C PHE A 748 -27.35 17.58 -6.59
N PRO A 749 -26.92 17.88 -7.82
CA PRO A 749 -27.84 18.10 -8.91
C PRO A 749 -28.79 16.90 -9.05
N SER A 750 -30.04 17.15 -9.34
CA SER A 750 -31.05 16.08 -9.45
C SER A 750 -30.60 15.01 -10.46
N LYS A 751 -31.06 13.77 -10.27
CA LYS A 751 -30.77 12.64 -11.21
C LYS A 751 -31.05 13.02 -12.68
N ASN A 752 -32.06 13.85 -12.93
CA ASN A 752 -32.43 14.36 -14.25
C ASN A 752 -31.43 15.40 -14.76
N GLU A 753 -30.91 16.24 -13.89
CA GLU A 753 -29.94 17.28 -14.21
C GLU A 753 -28.56 16.69 -14.59
N LEU A 754 -28.13 15.66 -13.87
CA LEU A 754 -26.93 14.86 -14.21
C LEU A 754 -27.10 14.18 -15.58
N LYS A 755 -28.24 13.49 -15.83
CA LYS A 755 -28.54 12.84 -17.09
C LYS A 755 -28.58 13.82 -18.26
N TYR A 756 -29.20 15.01 -18.07
CA TYR A 756 -29.31 16.03 -19.08
C TYR A 756 -27.93 16.58 -19.48
N ARG A 757 -27.07 16.89 -18.54
CA ARG A 757 -25.72 17.42 -18.78
C ARG A 757 -24.83 16.47 -19.56
N TRP A 758 -24.84 15.20 -19.22
CA TRP A 758 -24.00 14.21 -19.91
C TRP A 758 -24.55 13.81 -21.27
N LYS A 759 -25.85 13.81 -21.43
CA LYS A 759 -26.47 13.61 -22.73
C LYS A 759 -26.08 14.71 -23.73
N ILE A 760 -26.03 15.95 -23.30
CA ILE A 760 -25.61 17.09 -24.15
C ILE A 760 -24.11 16.97 -24.52
N LYS A 761 -23.24 16.56 -23.60
CA LYS A 761 -21.80 16.59 -23.82
C LYS A 761 -21.26 15.41 -24.65
N LYS A 762 -21.93 14.27 -24.70
CA LYS A 762 -21.42 13.02 -25.35
C LYS A 762 -22.42 12.22 -26.21
N ASN A 763 -23.67 12.64 -26.47
CA ASN A 763 -24.68 11.85 -27.19
C ASN A 763 -24.88 10.40 -26.63
N TYR A 764 -24.67 10.18 -25.33
CA TYR A 764 -24.80 8.89 -24.70
C TYR A 764 -26.19 8.70 -24.08
N GLU A 765 -26.78 7.50 -24.21
CA GLU A 765 -27.79 7.01 -23.26
C GLU A 765 -27.08 6.74 -21.93
N ALA A 766 -27.03 7.74 -21.07
CA ALA A 766 -26.32 7.64 -19.82
C ALA A 766 -27.18 6.91 -18.79
N THR A 767 -26.83 5.70 -18.44
CA THR A 767 -27.24 5.10 -17.16
C THR A 767 -26.60 5.87 -16.01
N PHE A 768 -27.22 5.87 -14.83
CA PHE A 768 -26.67 6.55 -13.64
C PHE A 768 -25.23 6.06 -13.29
N ASP A 769 -24.96 4.79 -13.49
CA ASP A 769 -23.65 4.18 -13.27
C ASP A 769 -22.57 4.72 -14.22
N ASN A 770 -22.92 4.94 -15.51
CA ASN A 770 -22.03 5.57 -16.47
C ASN A 770 -21.76 7.03 -16.12
N CYS A 771 -22.75 7.73 -15.56
CA CYS A 771 -22.62 9.10 -15.11
C CYS A 771 -21.63 9.25 -13.93
N LEU A 772 -21.71 8.38 -12.94
CA LEU A 772 -20.78 8.36 -11.81
C LEU A 772 -19.36 7.96 -12.24
N GLY A 773 -19.24 7.02 -13.20
CA GLY A 773 -17.97 6.66 -13.79
C GLY A 773 -17.29 7.86 -14.49
N LEU A 774 -18.06 8.72 -15.15
CA LEU A 774 -17.56 9.92 -15.81
C LEU A 774 -17.15 11.03 -14.81
N ALA A 775 -17.85 11.18 -13.69
CA ALA A 775 -17.50 12.17 -12.65
C ALA A 775 -16.15 11.88 -11.96
N ARG A 776 -15.55 10.72 -12.18
CA ARG A 776 -14.20 10.38 -11.77
C ARG A 776 -13.12 10.88 -12.73
N SER A 777 -13.52 11.41 -13.88
CA SER A 777 -12.63 12.03 -14.87
C SER A 777 -12.62 13.54 -14.71
N LYS A 778 -11.45 14.16 -14.81
CA LYS A 778 -11.29 15.62 -14.90
C LYS A 778 -12.11 16.22 -16.04
N ASP A 779 -12.33 15.47 -17.11
CA ASP A 779 -13.03 15.94 -18.31
C ASP A 779 -14.55 16.10 -18.12
N CYS A 780 -15.08 15.55 -17.01
CA CYS A 780 -16.51 15.58 -16.74
C CYS A 780 -16.82 15.77 -15.24
N PRO A 781 -16.35 16.88 -14.62
CA PRO A 781 -16.54 17.11 -13.19
C PRO A 781 -18.00 17.31 -12.80
N LEU A 782 -18.34 17.00 -11.55
CA LEU A 782 -19.62 17.31 -10.97
C LEU A 782 -19.78 18.81 -10.78
N LEU A 783 -20.89 19.38 -11.20
CA LEU A 783 -21.19 20.79 -10.91
C LEU A 783 -21.87 20.91 -9.55
N LEU A 784 -21.26 21.69 -8.66
CA LEU A 784 -21.76 21.99 -7.32
C LEU A 784 -22.38 23.39 -7.31
N SER A 785 -23.69 23.48 -7.54
CA SER A 785 -24.42 24.77 -7.66
C SER A 785 -24.50 25.55 -6.33
N ASN A 786 -24.45 24.85 -5.18
CA ASN A 786 -24.54 25.45 -3.85
C ASN A 786 -23.18 25.76 -3.22
N PHE A 787 -22.11 25.69 -4.00
CA PHE A 787 -20.76 25.98 -3.58
C PHE A 787 -20.18 27.16 -4.34
N ASN A 788 -19.24 27.83 -3.71
CA ASN A 788 -18.36 28.82 -4.30
C ASN A 788 -16.89 28.41 -4.07
N TYR A 789 -15.99 29.04 -4.80
CA TYR A 789 -14.56 28.91 -4.59
C TYR A 789 -13.90 30.29 -4.45
N LYS A 790 -13.08 30.43 -3.43
CA LYS A 790 -12.15 31.55 -3.26
C LYS A 790 -10.77 31.01 -2.91
N LYS A 791 -9.72 31.65 -3.41
CA LYS A 791 -8.33 31.20 -3.19
C LYS A 791 -7.96 31.10 -1.72
N ASP A 792 -8.48 31.98 -0.88
CA ASP A 792 -8.22 32.07 0.55
C ASP A 792 -9.11 31.14 1.40
N ILE A 793 -10.28 30.72 0.87
CA ILE A 793 -11.26 29.90 1.57
C ILE A 793 -11.29 28.46 1.02
N GLY A 794 -10.92 28.26 -0.24
CA GLY A 794 -11.11 27.02 -0.98
C GLY A 794 -12.56 26.83 -1.44
N LEU A 795 -12.94 25.58 -1.66
CA LEU A 795 -14.33 25.21 -2.00
C LEU A 795 -15.20 25.27 -0.73
N TYR A 796 -16.18 26.15 -0.67
CA TYR A 796 -17.05 26.36 0.48
C TYR A 796 -18.52 26.46 0.09
N ARG A 797 -19.41 26.21 1.02
CA ARG A 797 -20.88 26.30 0.83
C ARG A 797 -21.31 27.76 0.82
N ARG A 798 -22.32 28.09 -0.03
CA ARG A 798 -22.86 29.45 -0.14
C ARG A 798 -23.63 29.92 1.09
N ASP A 799 -24.11 29.00 1.91
CA ASP A 799 -24.84 29.24 3.16
C ASP A 799 -23.93 29.31 4.40
N LEU A 800 -22.64 29.20 4.26
CA LEU A 800 -21.64 29.47 5.29
C LEU A 800 -21.30 30.95 5.32
#